data_d6c701bc635735b61167a127ece467c3
#
_entry.id   d6c701bc635735b61167a127ece467c3
#
_cell.length_a   1.000
_cell.length_b   1.000
_cell.length_c   1.000
_cell.angle_alpha   90.00
_cell.angle_beta   90.00
_cell.angle_gamma   90.00
#
_symmetry.space_group_name_H-M   'P 1'
#
loop_
_entity.id
_entity.type
_entity.pdbx_description
1 polymer ?
#
loop_
_entity_poly.entity_id
_entity_poly.type
_entity_poly.pdbx_seq_one_letter_code
_entity_poly.pdbx_strand_id
1 'polypeptide(L)'
;MLGLRQRAADDPTTEAGAVPAEEAPRRPRSPLRHAITLVLALAMTVLWAFLATLVLDASAWPAPLNALRHKSFESPALWESVAVVWVFVLLVVALIGRLWIALGIVTAITALIGVVNLTKLELRNDPLYPSDVVFLGQPSFLFEMVSKAKLVEGAVGLVLIVVLAAGFGWLMNKLFPGVPRSLSGRGLLGLRIVRVVVVLVCLGLLNLAGNFNDPGNPWRAAFDSTGLRWRNWDQRVNYQRNGFVSGLLFNMHITAMNEPKGYSKAAVDKIAEKYAAEAARMNQGRTGSLDKTNVVTILSEGFSDPTWLKSLKYAATPIPRTEALMKKTVSGKMLAPGYGSGTANVEFEVLTGLSMSQLEPQVSVAYEQLVSQHKTFPSAVQYFLDHGHTPVAIHPFSPRMYARPAVYKAFGFDRFISKDQMQDTRHGGGRFIDDQSAFDEVLHQIKDHQQPVFTHLVTMQNHMPFGGQYTDPLEPTGLPKNFAKLAGQYGRGIARTDQEFASFLAALKKLPEPTAVVFWGDHLPPQIYPQSLFKTEGLRNMHQTPFVIWSSGTPLKHTTLPTTSPTQLLPHLFDAMNVPIPPWYALLDTLDQQIPAMDAGLYINGQDEEVKRADLTPEARKALTDYRMIMYDFSVGKRYSEKTMYENAPTG
;
A
#
# COMPACT_ATOMS: atom_id res chain seq x y z
N MET A 1 38.54 76.61 28.05
CA MET A 1 39.80 77.21 28.60
C MET A 1 40.92 76.33 28.09
N LEU A 2 41.63 76.73 27.00
CA LEU A 2 42.94 77.35 26.99
C LEU A 2 43.99 76.50 27.71
N GLY A 3 45.07 76.06 27.15
CA GLY A 3 46.00 76.56 26.18
C GLY A 3 46.99 75.47 25.78
N LEU A 4 47.43 75.46 24.59
CA LEU A 4 48.57 76.13 23.96
C LEU A 4 49.97 75.66 24.38
N ARG A 5 50.70 75.10 23.38
CA ARG A 5 52.13 75.18 22.98
C ARG A 5 53.12 74.30 23.75
N GLN A 6 54.02 73.61 23.07
CA GLN A 6 55.06 74.12 22.14
C GLN A 6 55.75 73.03 21.31
N ARG A 7 56.23 73.41 20.14
CA ARG A 7 57.13 72.75 19.23
C ARG A 7 58.51 72.51 19.76
N ALA A 8 59.15 71.42 19.38
CA ALA A 8 60.58 71.35 19.06
C ALA A 8 60.80 70.18 18.08
N ALA A 9 61.51 70.40 17.24
CA ALA A 9 62.13 70.24 15.97
C ALA A 9 63.03 68.99 15.90
N ASP A 10 62.99 68.37 14.74
CA ASP A 10 64.02 67.74 13.93
C ASP A 10 65.00 66.74 14.55
N ASP A 11 64.85 65.43 14.10
CA ASP A 11 66.00 64.75 13.54
C ASP A 11 65.51 63.60 12.57
N PRO A 12 66.04 63.46 11.33
CA PRO A 12 65.61 62.47 10.35
C PRO A 12 66.51 61.24 10.46
N THR A 13 66.05 60.18 11.05
CA THR A 13 66.66 58.83 10.90
C THR A 13 65.75 57.87 10.16
N THR A 14 66.13 57.67 8.94
CA THR A 14 65.89 56.48 8.05
C THR A 14 64.97 55.40 8.60
N GLU A 15 63.70 55.41 8.21
CA GLU A 15 62.86 54.24 8.21
C GLU A 15 63.25 53.37 7.00
N ALA A 16 63.94 52.26 7.29
CA ALA A 16 64.10 51.16 6.35
C ALA A 16 62.72 50.53 6.09
N GLY A 17 62.16 50.72 4.90
CA GLY A 17 60.92 50.14 4.47
C GLY A 17 60.91 48.61 4.66
N ALA A 18 60.04 48.14 5.53
CA ALA A 18 59.69 46.74 5.63
C ALA A 18 59.02 46.32 4.33
N VAL A 19 59.77 45.62 3.44
CA VAL A 19 59.24 44.93 2.28
C VAL A 19 58.24 43.88 2.78
N PRO A 20 56.99 43.89 2.29
CA PRO A 20 56.02 42.81 2.64
C PRO A 20 56.65 41.48 2.27
N ALA A 21 56.74 40.58 3.24
CA ALA A 21 57.25 39.22 2.98
C ALA A 21 56.41 38.62 1.86
N GLU A 22 57.04 38.45 0.70
CA GLU A 22 56.51 37.77 -0.47
C GLU A 22 56.12 36.35 -0.02
N GLU A 23 54.79 36.05 0.01
CA GLU A 23 54.32 34.68 0.32
C GLU A 23 55.02 33.72 -0.61
N ALA A 24 55.93 32.91 -0.07
CA ALA A 24 56.68 31.91 -0.82
C ALA A 24 55.72 31.08 -1.65
N PRO A 25 55.95 30.91 -2.97
CA PRO A 25 55.06 30.18 -3.84
C PRO A 25 54.88 28.76 -3.30
N ARG A 26 53.62 28.42 -2.95
CA ARG A 26 53.25 27.09 -2.46
C ARG A 26 53.67 26.06 -3.50
N ARG A 27 54.63 25.23 -3.17
CA ARG A 27 55.17 24.18 -4.06
C ARG A 27 54.02 23.35 -4.63
N PRO A 28 53.95 23.11 -5.96
CA PRO A 28 52.92 22.30 -6.58
C PRO A 28 52.98 20.90 -5.96
N ARG A 29 51.82 20.42 -5.47
CA ARG A 29 51.71 19.06 -4.91
C ARG A 29 52.10 18.07 -5.98
N SER A 30 52.87 17.04 -5.64
CA SER A 30 53.30 16.02 -6.60
C SER A 30 52.10 15.32 -7.24
N PRO A 31 52.17 14.90 -8.52
CA PRO A 31 51.11 14.14 -9.20
C PRO A 31 50.65 12.92 -8.39
N LEU A 32 51.57 12.27 -7.70
CA LEU A 32 51.28 11.12 -6.83
C LEU A 32 50.33 11.49 -5.67
N ARG A 33 50.51 12.65 -5.03
CA ARG A 33 49.63 13.09 -3.95
C ARG A 33 48.19 13.38 -4.46
N HIS A 34 48.06 13.90 -5.69
CA HIS A 34 46.73 14.11 -6.29
C HIS A 34 46.05 12.76 -6.61
N ALA A 35 46.81 11.79 -7.17
CA ALA A 35 46.29 10.45 -7.44
C ALA A 35 45.81 9.75 -6.14
N ILE A 36 46.62 9.80 -5.08
CA ILE A 36 46.24 9.23 -3.78
C ILE A 36 44.99 9.90 -3.23
N THR A 37 44.87 11.24 -3.32
CA THR A 37 43.69 11.96 -2.84
C THR A 37 42.42 11.56 -3.61
N LEU A 38 42.52 11.36 -4.93
CA LEU A 38 41.39 10.90 -5.76
C LEU A 38 40.98 9.47 -5.42
N VAL A 39 41.95 8.56 -5.25
CA VAL A 39 41.68 7.17 -4.86
C VAL A 39 41.01 7.11 -3.49
N LEU A 40 41.50 7.87 -2.51
CA LEU A 40 40.88 7.96 -1.19
C LEU A 40 39.46 8.57 -1.25
N ALA A 41 39.26 9.61 -2.05
CA ALA A 41 37.95 10.19 -2.25
C ALA A 41 36.95 9.19 -2.87
N LEU A 42 37.39 8.42 -3.87
CA LEU A 42 36.59 7.37 -4.49
C LEU A 42 36.26 6.25 -3.48
N ALA A 43 37.28 5.77 -2.74
CA ALA A 43 37.08 4.77 -1.69
C ALA A 43 36.06 5.24 -0.63
N MET A 44 36.10 6.52 -0.24
CA MET A 44 35.15 7.10 0.66
C MET A 44 33.72 7.12 0.09
N THR A 45 33.54 7.35 -1.21
CA THR A 45 32.20 7.27 -1.83
C THR A 45 31.64 5.85 -1.81
N VAL A 46 32.48 4.84 -2.06
CA VAL A 46 32.09 3.41 -1.97
C VAL A 46 31.73 3.03 -0.54
N LEU A 47 32.58 3.41 0.43
CA LEU A 47 32.30 3.16 1.84
C LEU A 47 30.98 3.80 2.27
N TRP A 48 30.70 5.03 1.82
CA TRP A 48 29.47 5.73 2.16
C TRP A 48 28.24 5.06 1.54
N ALA A 49 28.35 4.60 0.29
CA ALA A 49 27.30 3.84 -0.37
C ALA A 49 27.01 2.52 0.37
N PHE A 50 28.05 1.83 0.81
CA PHE A 50 27.94 0.61 1.60
C PHE A 50 27.21 0.88 2.94
N LEU A 51 27.64 1.90 3.70
CA LEU A 51 27.00 2.28 4.97
C LEU A 51 25.54 2.70 4.76
N ALA A 52 25.25 3.48 3.72
CA ALA A 52 23.90 3.89 3.37
C ALA A 52 23.00 2.68 3.06
N THR A 53 23.51 1.71 2.30
CA THR A 53 22.78 0.47 2.00
C THR A 53 22.47 -0.31 3.27
N LEU A 54 23.45 -0.48 4.18
CA LEU A 54 23.23 -1.19 5.45
C LEU A 54 22.17 -0.51 6.33
N VAL A 55 22.16 0.83 6.37
CA VAL A 55 21.14 1.61 7.13
C VAL A 55 19.75 1.42 6.53
N LEU A 56 19.64 1.45 5.20
CA LEU A 56 18.37 1.19 4.51
C LEU A 56 17.88 -0.24 4.77
N ASP A 57 18.75 -1.24 4.66
CA ASP A 57 18.40 -2.64 4.91
C ASP A 57 17.97 -2.86 6.36
N ALA A 58 18.64 -2.21 7.31
CA ALA A 58 18.27 -2.27 8.73
C ALA A 58 16.86 -1.68 8.98
N SER A 59 16.45 -0.66 8.21
CA SER A 59 15.14 -0.04 8.34
C SER A 59 13.96 -0.95 7.97
N ALA A 60 14.22 -2.10 7.31
CA ALA A 60 13.20 -3.10 7.02
C ALA A 60 12.87 -4.02 8.23
N TRP A 61 13.53 -3.82 9.38
CA TRP A 61 13.38 -4.66 10.58
C TRP A 61 12.81 -3.86 11.75
N PRO A 62 12.00 -4.51 12.63
CA PRO A 62 11.43 -3.83 13.81
C PRO A 62 12.47 -3.34 14.82
N ALA A 63 13.66 -3.94 14.81
CA ALA A 63 14.80 -3.58 15.65
C ALA A 63 16.02 -3.23 14.78
N PRO A 64 16.09 -2.02 14.18
CA PRO A 64 17.09 -1.67 13.18
C PRO A 64 18.54 -1.83 13.66
N LEU A 65 18.85 -1.46 14.91
CA LEU A 65 20.19 -1.59 15.46
C LEU A 65 20.63 -3.05 15.60
N ASN A 66 19.72 -3.95 15.92
CA ASN A 66 20.01 -5.38 15.99
C ASN A 66 20.14 -5.97 14.59
N ALA A 67 19.28 -5.56 13.65
CA ALA A 67 19.37 -5.95 12.25
C ALA A 67 20.67 -5.50 11.60
N LEU A 68 21.14 -4.28 11.87
CA LEU A 68 22.42 -3.77 11.39
C LEU A 68 23.59 -4.66 11.80
N ARG A 69 23.53 -5.25 13.00
CA ARG A 69 24.61 -6.14 13.51
C ARG A 69 24.58 -7.56 12.92
N HIS A 70 23.39 -8.09 12.60
CA HIS A 70 23.20 -9.50 12.35
C HIS A 70 22.52 -9.85 11.03
N LYS A 71 21.80 -8.92 10.39
CA LYS A 71 20.93 -9.22 9.24
C LYS A 71 21.26 -8.47 7.96
N SER A 72 21.74 -7.23 8.05
CA SER A 72 21.99 -6.40 6.87
C SER A 72 23.10 -6.94 5.96
N PHE A 73 23.93 -7.86 6.44
CA PHE A 73 24.98 -8.53 5.66
C PHE A 73 24.51 -9.82 4.98
N GLU A 74 23.31 -10.31 5.28
CA GLU A 74 22.80 -11.58 4.76
C GLU A 74 22.08 -11.45 3.42
N SER A 75 21.89 -10.21 2.91
CA SER A 75 21.23 -9.99 1.61
C SER A 75 22.06 -10.56 0.47
N PRO A 76 21.50 -11.44 -0.38
CA PRO A 76 22.20 -12.00 -1.53
C PRO A 76 22.57 -10.94 -2.57
N ALA A 77 21.83 -9.84 -2.66
CA ALA A 77 22.03 -8.73 -3.60
C ALA A 77 22.64 -7.48 -2.92
N LEU A 78 23.44 -7.67 -1.85
CA LEU A 78 24.03 -6.55 -1.11
C LEU A 78 24.94 -5.69 -2.00
N TRP A 79 25.81 -6.31 -2.78
CA TRP A 79 26.78 -5.58 -3.59
C TRP A 79 26.17 -4.88 -4.80
N GLU A 80 25.17 -5.47 -5.42
CA GLU A 80 24.35 -4.86 -6.46
C GLU A 80 23.60 -3.65 -5.92
N SER A 81 23.04 -3.76 -4.72
CA SER A 81 22.39 -2.65 -4.00
C SER A 81 23.39 -1.54 -3.69
N VAL A 82 24.59 -1.88 -3.20
CA VAL A 82 25.67 -0.91 -2.98
C VAL A 82 26.07 -0.22 -4.28
N ALA A 83 26.14 -0.94 -5.40
CA ALA A 83 26.46 -0.34 -6.69
C ALA A 83 25.41 0.69 -7.13
N VAL A 84 24.13 0.41 -6.99
CA VAL A 84 23.05 1.36 -7.30
C VAL A 84 23.13 2.61 -6.40
N VAL A 85 23.31 2.41 -5.09
CA VAL A 85 23.47 3.53 -4.13
C VAL A 85 24.75 4.31 -4.43
N TRP A 86 25.83 3.64 -4.84
CA TRP A 86 27.08 4.32 -5.20
C TRP A 86 26.91 5.23 -6.42
N VAL A 87 26.18 4.81 -7.44
CA VAL A 87 25.81 5.68 -8.58
C VAL A 87 25.10 6.94 -8.08
N PHE A 88 24.19 6.82 -7.13
CA PHE A 88 23.53 7.97 -6.51
C PHE A 88 24.51 8.87 -5.74
N VAL A 89 25.41 8.29 -4.94
CA VAL A 89 26.45 9.03 -4.21
C VAL A 89 27.33 9.80 -5.20
N LEU A 90 27.78 9.16 -6.29
CA LEU A 90 28.61 9.79 -7.32
C LEU A 90 27.87 10.95 -8.00
N LEU A 91 26.58 10.80 -8.28
CA LEU A 91 25.74 11.87 -8.82
C LEU A 91 25.73 13.08 -7.89
N VAL A 92 25.46 12.88 -6.60
CA VAL A 92 25.41 13.97 -5.60
C VAL A 92 26.77 14.64 -5.46
N VAL A 93 27.87 13.85 -5.42
CA VAL A 93 29.24 14.39 -5.37
C VAL A 93 29.56 15.20 -6.63
N ALA A 94 29.18 14.73 -7.81
CA ALA A 94 29.42 15.44 -9.07
C ALA A 94 28.59 16.73 -9.15
N LEU A 95 27.37 16.76 -8.68
CA LEU A 95 26.51 17.95 -8.64
C LEU A 95 27.03 19.00 -7.63
N ILE A 96 27.35 18.61 -6.41
CA ILE A 96 27.76 19.51 -5.34
C ILE A 96 29.22 19.95 -5.50
N GLY A 97 30.09 19.05 -5.95
CA GLY A 97 31.54 19.31 -6.11
C GLY A 97 32.32 19.45 -4.82
N ARG A 98 31.72 19.14 -3.68
CA ARG A 98 32.34 19.12 -2.35
C ARG A 98 31.99 17.80 -1.68
N LEU A 99 33.00 16.89 -1.59
CA LEU A 99 32.83 15.51 -1.13
C LEU A 99 32.03 15.45 0.19
N TRP A 100 32.51 16.11 1.22
CA TRP A 100 31.91 15.98 2.57
C TRP A 100 30.51 16.55 2.67
N ILE A 101 30.21 17.62 1.93
CA ILE A 101 28.83 18.16 1.85
C ILE A 101 27.92 17.16 1.14
N ALA A 102 28.38 16.60 0.03
CA ALA A 102 27.64 15.59 -0.73
C ALA A 102 27.34 14.36 0.13
N LEU A 103 28.36 13.83 0.86
CA LEU A 103 28.18 12.70 1.76
C LEU A 103 27.21 13.02 2.91
N GLY A 104 27.25 14.24 3.45
CA GLY A 104 26.27 14.71 4.44
C GLY A 104 24.84 14.73 3.90
N ILE A 105 24.64 15.21 2.66
CA ILE A 105 23.33 15.18 1.98
C ILE A 105 22.85 13.75 1.77
N VAL A 106 23.72 12.85 1.31
CA VAL A 106 23.39 11.43 1.16
C VAL A 106 22.95 10.83 2.50
N THR A 107 23.69 11.12 3.58
CA THR A 107 23.33 10.64 4.92
C THR A 107 21.93 11.13 5.34
N ALA A 108 21.61 12.41 5.12
CA ALA A 108 20.31 12.97 5.45
C ALA A 108 19.18 12.30 4.64
N ILE A 109 19.37 12.10 3.34
CA ILE A 109 18.40 11.41 2.47
C ILE A 109 18.21 9.95 2.91
N THR A 110 19.29 9.22 3.15
CA THR A 110 19.27 7.83 3.61
C THR A 110 18.52 7.70 4.94
N ALA A 111 18.81 8.58 5.90
CA ALA A 111 18.14 8.60 7.20
C ALA A 111 16.65 8.89 7.06
N LEU A 112 16.27 9.87 6.23
CA LEU A 112 14.87 10.19 5.96
C LEU A 112 14.12 8.99 5.38
N ILE A 113 14.66 8.37 4.34
CA ILE A 113 14.06 7.17 3.71
C ILE A 113 13.95 6.04 4.75
N GLY A 114 14.99 5.80 5.55
CA GLY A 114 14.98 4.77 6.58
C GLY A 114 13.91 4.99 7.65
N VAL A 115 13.76 6.23 8.13
CA VAL A 115 12.71 6.61 9.12
C VAL A 115 11.33 6.44 8.51
N VAL A 116 11.10 6.87 7.27
CA VAL A 116 9.80 6.73 6.59
C VAL A 116 9.46 5.25 6.39
N ASN A 117 10.43 4.42 5.94
CA ASN A 117 10.23 2.99 5.77
C ASN A 117 9.88 2.30 7.10
N LEU A 118 10.62 2.59 8.16
CA LEU A 118 10.37 2.02 9.49
C LEU A 118 8.98 2.42 10.01
N THR A 119 8.62 3.69 9.87
CA THR A 119 7.31 4.20 10.30
C THR A 119 6.17 3.53 9.51
N LYS A 120 6.31 3.36 8.20
CA LYS A 120 5.32 2.68 7.36
C LYS A 120 5.18 1.21 7.76
N LEU A 121 6.30 0.50 8.00
CA LEU A 121 6.30 -0.87 8.49
C LEU A 121 5.60 -1.02 9.84
N GLU A 122 5.80 -0.08 10.77
CA GLU A 122 5.13 -0.10 12.07
C GLU A 122 3.62 0.14 11.97
N LEU A 123 3.20 1.05 11.09
CA LEU A 123 1.80 1.47 10.97
C LEU A 123 0.98 0.55 10.06
N ARG A 124 1.59 0.06 8.97
CA ARG A 124 0.88 -0.66 7.90
C ARG A 124 1.38 -2.09 7.67
N ASN A 125 2.45 -2.49 8.34
CA ASN A 125 3.17 -3.75 8.11
C ASN A 125 3.74 -3.89 6.68
N ASP A 126 3.75 -2.80 5.91
CA ASP A 126 4.24 -2.72 4.53
C ASP A 126 5.52 -1.88 4.43
N PRO A 127 6.50 -2.25 3.60
CA PRO A 127 7.67 -1.43 3.32
C PRO A 127 7.32 -0.22 2.45
N LEU A 128 8.29 0.67 2.26
CA LEU A 128 8.17 1.81 1.37
C LEU A 128 8.24 1.36 -0.09
N TYR A 129 7.25 1.74 -0.89
CA TYR A 129 7.16 1.46 -2.33
C TYR A 129 7.51 2.68 -3.17
N PRO A 130 7.91 2.51 -4.45
CA PRO A 130 8.06 3.63 -5.38
C PRO A 130 6.78 4.46 -5.56
N SER A 131 5.61 3.82 -5.50
CA SER A 131 4.29 4.47 -5.58
C SER A 131 4.02 5.43 -4.42
N ASP A 132 4.65 5.24 -3.26
CA ASP A 132 4.47 6.10 -2.10
C ASP A 132 4.96 7.55 -2.32
N VAL A 133 5.72 7.80 -3.38
CA VAL A 133 6.16 9.16 -3.76
C VAL A 133 4.97 10.13 -3.93
N VAL A 134 3.80 9.61 -4.26
CA VAL A 134 2.55 10.38 -4.36
C VAL A 134 2.20 11.06 -3.03
N PHE A 135 2.52 10.44 -1.90
CA PHE A 135 2.26 11.00 -0.56
C PHE A 135 3.16 12.19 -0.21
N LEU A 136 4.28 12.40 -0.90
CA LEU A 136 5.11 13.59 -0.72
C LEU A 136 4.34 14.89 -1.07
N GLY A 137 3.37 14.80 -1.99
CA GLY A 137 2.45 15.89 -2.32
C GLY A 137 1.32 16.09 -1.30
N GLN A 138 1.24 15.28 -0.24
CA GLN A 138 0.11 15.23 0.69
C GLN A 138 0.56 15.18 2.16
N PRO A 139 1.31 16.17 2.67
CA PRO A 139 1.85 16.14 4.03
C PRO A 139 0.77 16.06 5.10
N SER A 140 -0.41 16.65 4.89
CA SER A 140 -1.54 16.58 5.83
C SER A 140 -1.97 15.14 6.11
N PHE A 141 -1.93 14.26 5.10
CA PHE A 141 -2.26 12.85 5.25
C PHE A 141 -1.29 12.14 6.22
N LEU A 142 0.01 12.39 6.09
CA LEU A 142 1.01 11.82 7.00
C LEU A 142 0.79 12.27 8.45
N PHE A 143 0.38 13.54 8.67
CA PHE A 143 0.08 14.06 10.01
C PHE A 143 -1.19 13.45 10.63
N GLU A 144 -2.14 12.98 9.82
CA GLU A 144 -3.34 12.31 10.31
C GLU A 144 -3.08 10.84 10.69
N MET A 145 -2.20 10.16 9.96
CA MET A 145 -1.87 8.75 10.18
C MET A 145 -0.91 8.51 11.35
N VAL A 146 0.00 9.44 11.60
CA VAL A 146 1.05 9.29 12.62
C VAL A 146 0.69 10.09 13.87
N SER A 147 0.88 9.53 15.07
CA SER A 147 0.67 10.29 16.30
C SER A 147 1.64 11.47 16.39
N LYS A 148 1.17 12.61 16.95
CA LYS A 148 2.00 13.82 17.13
C LYS A 148 3.32 13.52 17.85
N ALA A 149 3.30 12.62 18.84
CA ALA A 149 4.51 12.22 19.57
C ALA A 149 5.54 11.54 18.65
N LYS A 150 5.12 10.57 17.82
CA LYS A 150 6.00 9.90 16.84
C LYS A 150 6.51 10.85 15.75
N LEU A 151 5.68 11.80 15.32
CA LEU A 151 6.11 12.83 14.37
C LEU A 151 7.22 13.72 14.97
N VAL A 152 7.05 14.14 16.22
CA VAL A 152 8.07 14.93 16.92
C VAL A 152 9.34 14.12 17.13
N GLU A 153 9.23 12.87 17.58
CA GLU A 153 10.37 11.95 17.76
C GLU A 153 11.15 11.74 16.44
N GLY A 154 10.44 11.46 15.35
CA GLY A 154 11.04 11.29 14.02
C GLY A 154 11.69 12.58 13.51
N ALA A 155 11.04 13.73 13.69
CA ALA A 155 11.59 15.04 13.31
C ALA A 155 12.83 15.40 14.12
N VAL A 156 12.83 15.20 15.44
CA VAL A 156 13.99 15.44 16.32
C VAL A 156 15.15 14.51 15.92
N GLY A 157 14.86 13.22 15.71
CA GLY A 157 15.88 12.26 15.24
C GLY A 157 16.50 12.67 13.91
N LEU A 158 15.67 13.07 12.93
CA LEU A 158 16.14 13.53 11.62
C LEU A 158 16.99 14.80 11.74
N VAL A 159 16.54 15.80 12.50
CA VAL A 159 17.29 17.04 12.74
C VAL A 159 18.64 16.73 13.39
N LEU A 160 18.66 15.85 14.38
CA LEU A 160 19.91 15.42 15.03
C LEU A 160 20.88 14.77 14.04
N ILE A 161 20.41 13.86 13.20
CA ILE A 161 21.21 13.21 12.15
C ILE A 161 21.75 14.24 11.17
N VAL A 162 20.92 15.19 10.72
CA VAL A 162 21.34 16.24 9.78
C VAL A 162 22.39 17.15 10.42
N VAL A 163 22.21 17.56 11.69
CA VAL A 163 23.17 18.39 12.42
C VAL A 163 24.50 17.65 12.60
N LEU A 164 24.47 16.36 12.99
CA LEU A 164 25.67 15.54 13.12
C LEU A 164 26.38 15.34 11.77
N ALA A 165 25.64 15.07 10.72
CA ALA A 165 26.19 14.92 9.36
C ALA A 165 26.80 16.25 8.85
N ALA A 166 26.14 17.38 9.09
CA ALA A 166 26.64 18.71 8.75
C ALA A 166 27.90 19.05 9.54
N GLY A 167 27.89 18.82 10.86
CA GLY A 167 29.04 19.00 11.74
C GLY A 167 30.25 18.14 11.34
N PHE A 168 30.00 16.86 11.06
CA PHE A 168 31.02 15.96 10.53
C PHE A 168 31.56 16.44 9.18
N GLY A 169 30.68 16.80 8.24
CA GLY A 169 31.06 17.32 6.93
C GLY A 169 31.88 18.61 7.03
N TRP A 170 31.50 19.52 7.94
CA TRP A 170 32.26 20.74 8.23
C TRP A 170 33.65 20.43 8.80
N LEU A 171 33.73 19.56 9.82
CA LEU A 171 34.99 19.13 10.44
C LEU A 171 35.91 18.47 9.42
N MET A 172 35.38 17.52 8.64
CA MET A 172 36.14 16.82 7.61
C MET A 172 36.61 17.76 6.48
N ASN A 173 35.81 18.74 6.09
CA ASN A 173 36.20 19.76 5.12
C ASN A 173 37.31 20.69 5.65
N LYS A 174 37.36 20.88 6.97
CA LYS A 174 38.44 21.65 7.64
C LYS A 174 39.74 20.84 7.74
N LEU A 175 39.64 19.55 8.09
CA LEU A 175 40.79 18.64 8.22
C LEU A 175 41.35 18.21 6.86
N PHE A 176 40.47 17.99 5.88
CA PHE A 176 40.81 17.53 4.54
C PHE A 176 40.24 18.48 3.50
N PRO A 177 40.77 19.70 3.36
CA PRO A 177 40.26 20.64 2.36
C PRO A 177 40.41 20.02 0.97
N GLY A 178 39.30 19.95 0.23
CA GLY A 178 39.23 19.34 -1.10
C GLY A 178 40.18 19.96 -2.12
N VAL A 179 40.04 19.52 -3.38
CA VAL A 179 40.88 19.95 -4.52
C VAL A 179 41.20 21.44 -4.45
N PRO A 180 42.50 21.81 -4.48
CA PRO A 180 42.92 23.19 -4.26
C PRO A 180 42.26 24.15 -5.25
N ARG A 181 41.88 25.35 -4.76
CA ARG A 181 41.41 26.49 -5.59
C ARG A 181 42.46 26.98 -6.64
N SER A 182 43.57 26.26 -6.76
CA SER A 182 44.71 26.59 -7.63
C SER A 182 44.61 26.05 -9.07
N LEU A 183 43.49 25.42 -9.44
CA LEU A 183 43.25 25.04 -10.85
C LEU A 183 42.96 26.29 -11.67
N SER A 184 43.88 26.66 -12.56
CA SER A 184 43.70 27.77 -13.52
C SER A 184 42.99 27.30 -14.79
N GLY A 185 42.27 28.18 -15.44
CA GLY A 185 41.64 28.09 -16.77
C GLY A 185 41.33 26.69 -17.34
N ARG A 186 42.32 26.06 -18.01
CA ARG A 186 42.14 24.76 -18.68
C ARG A 186 41.87 23.60 -17.69
N GLY A 187 42.52 23.58 -16.52
CA GLY A 187 42.30 22.54 -15.52
C GLY A 187 40.90 22.61 -14.88
N LEU A 188 40.39 23.82 -14.66
CA LEU A 188 39.06 24.02 -14.16
C LEU A 188 37.98 23.61 -15.17
N LEU A 189 38.23 23.91 -16.47
CA LEU A 189 37.33 23.49 -17.56
C LEU A 189 37.32 21.97 -17.66
N GLY A 190 38.46 21.30 -17.63
CA GLY A 190 38.57 19.84 -17.64
C GLY A 190 37.80 19.19 -16.49
N LEU A 191 37.93 19.71 -15.27
CA LEU A 191 37.16 19.23 -14.11
C LEU A 191 35.66 19.40 -14.28
N ARG A 192 35.19 20.55 -14.83
CA ARG A 192 33.78 20.76 -15.14
C ARG A 192 33.25 19.78 -16.17
N ILE A 193 34.00 19.53 -17.24
CA ILE A 193 33.64 18.53 -18.27
C ILE A 193 33.52 17.14 -17.64
N VAL A 194 34.52 16.69 -16.87
CA VAL A 194 34.44 15.39 -16.16
C VAL A 194 33.23 15.30 -15.26
N ARG A 195 32.90 16.35 -14.51
CA ARG A 195 31.70 16.38 -13.65
C ARG A 195 30.43 16.25 -14.47
N VAL A 196 30.31 16.97 -15.59
CA VAL A 196 29.14 16.86 -16.47
C VAL A 196 29.00 15.44 -17.02
N VAL A 197 30.11 14.84 -17.50
CA VAL A 197 30.12 13.45 -17.99
C VAL A 197 29.67 12.47 -16.88
N VAL A 198 30.21 12.61 -15.66
CA VAL A 198 29.80 11.77 -14.51
C VAL A 198 28.33 11.94 -14.21
N VAL A 199 27.79 13.18 -14.21
CA VAL A 199 26.36 13.44 -14.00
C VAL A 199 25.52 12.72 -15.06
N LEU A 200 25.87 12.86 -16.35
CA LEU A 200 25.13 12.23 -17.45
C LEU A 200 25.16 10.70 -17.36
N VAL A 201 26.31 10.12 -17.06
CA VAL A 201 26.46 8.66 -16.88
C VAL A 201 25.64 8.18 -15.69
N CYS A 202 25.71 8.88 -14.55
CA CYS A 202 24.94 8.52 -13.36
C CYS A 202 23.42 8.65 -13.61
N LEU A 203 22.98 9.70 -14.29
CA LEU A 203 21.56 9.85 -14.67
C LEU A 203 21.11 8.72 -15.61
N GLY A 204 21.95 8.32 -16.57
CA GLY A 204 21.67 7.16 -17.43
C GLY A 204 21.54 5.86 -16.66
N LEU A 205 22.47 5.58 -15.73
CA LEU A 205 22.43 4.38 -14.90
C LEU A 205 21.24 4.38 -13.92
N LEU A 206 20.87 5.54 -13.34
CA LEU A 206 19.70 5.67 -12.48
C LEU A 206 18.40 5.58 -13.27
N ASN A 207 18.36 6.08 -14.51
CA ASN A 207 17.21 5.85 -15.40
C ASN A 207 17.01 4.37 -15.70
N LEU A 208 18.10 3.61 -15.95
CA LEU A 208 18.02 2.15 -16.07
C LEU A 208 17.51 1.49 -14.77
N ALA A 209 17.91 2.00 -13.60
CA ALA A 209 17.37 1.52 -12.31
C ALA A 209 15.88 1.84 -12.15
N GLY A 210 15.42 3.01 -12.63
CA GLY A 210 14.00 3.36 -12.66
C GLY A 210 13.17 2.45 -13.58
N ASN A 211 13.77 1.94 -14.65
CA ASN A 211 13.14 1.01 -15.59
C ASN A 211 13.59 -0.45 -15.35
N PHE A 212 13.79 -0.80 -14.08
CA PHE A 212 14.40 -2.06 -13.64
C PHE A 212 13.70 -3.32 -14.19
N ASN A 213 12.38 -3.28 -14.30
CA ASN A 213 11.58 -4.43 -14.73
C ASN A 213 11.38 -4.52 -16.25
N ASP A 214 11.97 -3.61 -17.04
CA ASP A 214 11.92 -3.69 -18.50
C ASP A 214 12.71 -4.91 -19.03
N PRO A 215 12.24 -5.55 -20.11
CA PRO A 215 12.94 -6.66 -20.72
C PRO A 215 14.39 -6.31 -21.10
N GLY A 216 15.33 -7.15 -20.69
CA GLY A 216 16.76 -6.96 -21.01
C GLY A 216 17.49 -5.89 -20.17
N ASN A 217 16.87 -5.40 -19.10
CA ASN A 217 17.51 -4.42 -18.22
C ASN A 217 18.78 -5.00 -17.55
N PRO A 218 19.94 -4.33 -17.65
CA PRO A 218 21.21 -4.86 -17.13
C PRO A 218 21.25 -4.91 -15.59
N TRP A 219 20.60 -3.97 -14.88
CA TRP A 219 20.48 -4.04 -13.42
C TRP A 219 19.63 -5.25 -13.02
N ARG A 220 18.52 -5.50 -13.70
CA ARG A 220 17.68 -6.67 -13.44
C ARG A 220 18.48 -7.96 -13.61
N ALA A 221 19.23 -8.11 -14.69
CA ALA A 221 20.08 -9.27 -14.93
C ALA A 221 21.13 -9.45 -13.84
N ALA A 222 21.76 -8.37 -13.37
CA ALA A 222 22.72 -8.43 -12.27
C ALA A 222 22.06 -8.92 -10.97
N PHE A 223 20.92 -8.37 -10.57
CA PHE A 223 20.21 -8.79 -9.36
C PHE A 223 19.72 -10.25 -9.47
N ASP A 224 19.16 -10.66 -10.59
CA ASP A 224 18.70 -12.04 -10.80
C ASP A 224 19.86 -13.06 -10.71
N SER A 225 21.10 -12.69 -11.10
CA SER A 225 22.28 -13.54 -11.01
C SER A 225 22.70 -13.88 -9.58
N THR A 226 22.27 -13.10 -8.58
CA THR A 226 22.62 -13.33 -7.17
C THR A 226 21.87 -14.49 -6.53
N GLY A 227 20.86 -15.04 -7.21
CA GLY A 227 20.01 -16.09 -6.67
C GLY A 227 19.03 -15.62 -5.61
N LEU A 228 18.74 -14.30 -5.55
CA LEU A 228 17.71 -13.77 -4.67
C LEU A 228 16.36 -14.47 -4.92
N ARG A 229 15.58 -14.62 -3.85
CA ARG A 229 14.26 -15.26 -3.92
C ARG A 229 13.19 -14.23 -3.64
N TRP A 230 12.36 -13.95 -4.66
CA TRP A 230 11.20 -13.07 -4.52
C TRP A 230 9.97 -13.87 -4.09
N ARG A 231 9.25 -13.38 -3.07
CA ARG A 231 7.98 -13.95 -2.58
C ARG A 231 6.84 -13.03 -2.96
N ASN A 232 5.92 -13.55 -3.74
CA ASN A 232 4.83 -12.78 -4.31
C ASN A 232 3.85 -12.23 -3.27
N TRP A 233 3.75 -12.90 -2.13
CA TRP A 233 2.74 -12.65 -1.09
C TRP A 233 3.28 -11.94 0.16
N ASP A 234 4.55 -11.59 0.22
CA ASP A 234 5.13 -10.99 1.43
C ASP A 234 6.25 -10.01 1.07
N GLN A 235 5.85 -8.77 0.81
CA GLN A 235 6.78 -7.70 0.45
C GLN A 235 7.73 -7.36 1.61
N ARG A 236 7.26 -7.44 2.84
CA ARG A 236 8.10 -7.22 4.01
C ARG A 236 9.25 -8.22 4.06
N VAL A 237 8.97 -9.51 3.85
CA VAL A 237 10.01 -10.54 3.80
C VAL A 237 10.94 -10.33 2.61
N ASN A 238 10.46 -9.83 1.48
CA ASN A 238 11.30 -9.49 0.33
C ASN A 238 12.32 -8.41 0.69
N TYR A 239 11.90 -7.32 1.30
CA TYR A 239 12.78 -6.24 1.75
C TYR A 239 13.76 -6.71 2.84
N GLN A 240 13.31 -7.54 3.77
CA GLN A 240 14.15 -8.08 4.85
C GLN A 240 15.24 -9.04 4.34
N ARG A 241 14.92 -9.89 3.36
CA ARG A 241 15.83 -10.94 2.88
C ARG A 241 16.71 -10.48 1.72
N ASN A 242 16.15 -9.70 0.81
CA ASN A 242 16.85 -9.29 -0.41
C ASN A 242 17.44 -7.88 -0.30
N GLY A 243 17.15 -7.16 0.79
CA GLY A 243 17.57 -5.79 1.02
C GLY A 243 16.56 -4.75 0.53
N PHE A 244 16.63 -3.54 1.10
CA PHE A 244 15.73 -2.44 0.81
C PHE A 244 15.79 -1.99 -0.67
N VAL A 245 17.00 -1.83 -1.21
CA VAL A 245 17.20 -1.37 -2.59
C VAL A 245 16.64 -2.38 -3.59
N SER A 246 16.89 -3.68 -3.37
CA SER A 246 16.27 -4.75 -4.16
C SER A 246 14.76 -4.65 -4.12
N GLY A 247 14.19 -4.54 -2.90
CA GLY A 247 12.74 -4.40 -2.72
C GLY A 247 12.17 -3.21 -3.49
N LEU A 248 12.84 -2.06 -3.43
CA LEU A 248 12.42 -0.86 -4.14
C LEU A 248 12.47 -1.06 -5.67
N LEU A 249 13.57 -1.61 -6.20
CA LEU A 249 13.77 -1.80 -7.64
C LEU A 249 12.79 -2.82 -8.24
N PHE A 250 12.56 -3.93 -7.56
CA PHE A 250 11.59 -4.94 -8.00
C PHE A 250 10.15 -4.42 -8.00
N ASN A 251 9.87 -3.33 -7.30
CA ASN A 251 8.57 -2.65 -7.30
C ASN A 251 8.52 -1.41 -8.23
N MET A 252 9.55 -1.17 -9.08
CA MET A 252 9.54 -0.10 -10.08
C MET A 252 8.77 -0.52 -11.34
N HIS A 253 7.95 0.38 -11.90
CA HIS A 253 7.25 0.26 -13.20
C HIS A 253 6.85 -1.17 -13.56
N ILE A 254 5.91 -1.73 -12.81
CA ILE A 254 5.43 -3.09 -13.03
C ILE A 254 4.24 -3.12 -13.98
N THR A 255 4.16 -4.16 -14.80
CA THR A 255 2.91 -4.54 -15.48
C THR A 255 2.02 -5.25 -14.47
N ALA A 256 0.77 -4.83 -14.33
CA ALA A 256 -0.11 -5.40 -13.31
C ALA A 256 -0.42 -6.89 -13.53
N MET A 257 -0.37 -7.35 -14.77
CA MET A 257 -0.57 -8.75 -15.13
C MET A 257 0.18 -9.08 -16.42
N ASN A 258 0.84 -10.25 -16.48
CA ASN A 258 1.46 -10.75 -17.71
C ASN A 258 0.40 -11.24 -18.70
N GLU A 259 0.65 -11.01 -20.00
CA GLU A 259 -0.23 -11.45 -21.07
C GLU A 259 -0.40 -12.98 -21.04
N PRO A 260 -1.63 -13.50 -20.92
CA PRO A 260 -1.87 -14.93 -20.98
C PRO A 260 -1.55 -15.48 -22.37
N LYS A 261 -0.99 -16.68 -22.41
CA LYS A 261 -0.68 -17.35 -23.69
C LYS A 261 -1.93 -17.48 -24.56
N GLY A 262 -1.85 -16.98 -25.79
CA GLY A 262 -2.92 -17.02 -26.76
C GLY A 262 -3.97 -15.92 -26.62
N TYR A 263 -3.70 -14.87 -25.85
CA TYR A 263 -4.57 -13.69 -25.78
C TYR A 263 -4.77 -13.09 -27.17
N SER A 264 -6.02 -12.96 -27.55
CA SER A 264 -6.47 -12.35 -28.80
C SER A 264 -7.95 -12.03 -28.71
N LYS A 265 -8.44 -11.13 -29.59
CA LYS A 265 -9.86 -10.82 -29.65
C LYS A 265 -10.71 -12.08 -29.82
N ALA A 266 -10.34 -12.96 -30.76
CA ALA A 266 -11.07 -14.20 -31.01
C ALA A 266 -11.09 -15.16 -29.80
N ALA A 267 -10.00 -15.23 -29.03
CA ALA A 267 -9.96 -16.06 -27.82
C ALA A 267 -10.86 -15.49 -26.72
N VAL A 268 -10.85 -14.17 -26.54
CA VAL A 268 -11.67 -13.48 -25.56
C VAL A 268 -13.15 -13.52 -25.94
N ASP A 269 -13.50 -13.26 -27.22
CA ASP A 269 -14.87 -13.37 -27.74
C ASP A 269 -15.45 -14.78 -27.50
N LYS A 270 -14.68 -15.82 -27.77
CA LYS A 270 -15.09 -17.22 -27.54
C LYS A 270 -15.40 -17.50 -26.05
N ILE A 271 -14.63 -16.92 -25.14
CA ILE A 271 -14.90 -17.04 -23.69
C ILE A 271 -16.16 -16.26 -23.34
N ALA A 272 -16.34 -15.05 -23.86
CA ALA A 272 -17.53 -14.25 -23.63
C ALA A 272 -18.79 -14.95 -24.13
N GLU A 273 -18.78 -15.54 -25.33
CA GLU A 273 -19.89 -16.35 -25.88
C GLU A 273 -20.22 -17.56 -24.99
N LYS A 274 -19.18 -18.27 -24.52
CA LYS A 274 -19.36 -19.40 -23.58
C LYS A 274 -20.12 -18.96 -22.33
N TYR A 275 -19.69 -17.85 -21.71
CA TYR A 275 -20.31 -17.41 -20.46
C TYR A 275 -21.62 -16.65 -20.67
N ALA A 276 -21.90 -16.12 -21.86
CA ALA A 276 -23.22 -15.67 -22.24
C ALA A 276 -24.24 -16.82 -22.29
N ALA A 277 -23.84 -17.97 -22.87
CA ALA A 277 -24.69 -19.18 -22.86
C ALA A 277 -24.88 -19.71 -21.42
N GLU A 278 -23.83 -19.67 -20.60
CA GLU A 278 -23.91 -20.12 -19.20
C GLU A 278 -24.78 -19.19 -18.37
N ALA A 279 -24.67 -17.86 -18.54
CA ALA A 279 -25.56 -16.89 -17.91
C ALA A 279 -27.03 -17.12 -18.29
N ALA A 280 -27.32 -17.36 -19.58
CA ALA A 280 -28.67 -17.68 -20.03
C ALA A 280 -29.21 -18.95 -19.37
N ARG A 281 -28.38 -19.98 -19.19
CA ARG A 281 -28.73 -21.21 -18.47
C ARG A 281 -29.00 -20.95 -16.97
N MET A 282 -28.11 -20.22 -16.30
CA MET A 282 -28.22 -19.89 -14.87
C MET A 282 -29.42 -18.98 -14.59
N ASN A 283 -29.78 -18.13 -15.52
CA ASN A 283 -30.91 -17.21 -15.40
C ASN A 283 -32.28 -17.88 -15.59
N GLN A 284 -32.33 -19.14 -16.03
CA GLN A 284 -33.58 -19.88 -16.12
C GLN A 284 -34.24 -19.99 -14.73
N GLY A 285 -35.42 -19.36 -14.57
CA GLY A 285 -36.14 -19.31 -13.31
C GLY A 285 -35.71 -18.23 -12.31
N ARG A 286 -34.71 -17.40 -12.63
CA ARG A 286 -34.40 -16.21 -11.84
C ARG A 286 -35.41 -15.11 -12.17
N THR A 287 -36.16 -14.67 -11.16
CA THR A 287 -37.27 -13.69 -11.29
C THR A 287 -37.10 -12.47 -10.40
N GLY A 288 -36.02 -12.43 -9.61
CA GLY A 288 -35.71 -11.30 -8.76
C GLY A 288 -35.25 -10.08 -9.57
N SER A 289 -35.41 -8.89 -9.01
CA SER A 289 -34.91 -7.64 -9.55
C SER A 289 -34.38 -6.78 -8.42
N LEU A 290 -33.32 -6.03 -8.71
CA LEU A 290 -32.80 -4.98 -7.83
C LEU A 290 -33.22 -3.57 -8.25
N ASP A 291 -33.93 -3.39 -9.37
CA ASP A 291 -34.25 -2.09 -9.97
C ASP A 291 -35.05 -1.14 -9.04
N LYS A 292 -35.69 -1.67 -7.99
CA LYS A 292 -36.37 -0.90 -6.96
C LYS A 292 -35.83 -1.16 -5.56
N THR A 293 -34.65 -1.72 -5.46
CA THR A 293 -34.02 -2.12 -4.19
C THR A 293 -32.71 -1.34 -4.01
N ASN A 294 -32.59 -0.59 -2.91
CA ASN A 294 -31.30 -0.01 -2.56
C ASN A 294 -30.28 -1.13 -2.31
N VAL A 295 -29.07 -0.97 -2.77
CA VAL A 295 -27.99 -1.92 -2.54
C VAL A 295 -26.85 -1.23 -1.78
N VAL A 296 -26.51 -1.77 -0.63
CA VAL A 296 -25.46 -1.22 0.25
C VAL A 296 -24.36 -2.25 0.45
N THR A 297 -23.18 -1.95 0.00
CA THR A 297 -21.98 -2.73 0.27
C THR A 297 -21.16 -2.04 1.36
N ILE A 298 -20.82 -2.76 2.43
CA ILE A 298 -20.16 -2.21 3.62
C ILE A 298 -18.88 -3.00 3.91
N LEU A 299 -17.76 -2.36 3.68
CA LEU A 299 -16.48 -2.80 4.21
C LEU A 299 -16.30 -2.20 5.60
N SER A 300 -16.29 -3.05 6.62
CA SER A 300 -16.05 -2.64 8.01
C SER A 300 -14.59 -2.82 8.35
N GLU A 301 -13.89 -1.70 8.49
CA GLU A 301 -12.46 -1.64 8.82
C GLU A 301 -12.13 -2.43 10.09
N GLY A 302 -11.16 -3.36 9.98
CA GLY A 302 -10.68 -4.16 11.09
C GLY A 302 -11.71 -5.08 11.75
N PHE A 303 -12.91 -5.25 11.18
CA PHE A 303 -13.96 -6.07 11.79
C PHE A 303 -13.67 -7.57 11.60
N SER A 304 -13.61 -8.30 12.71
CA SER A 304 -13.39 -9.74 12.70
C SER A 304 -14.15 -10.44 13.81
N ASP A 305 -14.22 -11.76 13.75
CA ASP A 305 -14.65 -12.59 14.86
C ASP A 305 -13.42 -13.15 15.58
N PRO A 306 -13.01 -12.56 16.71
CA PRO A 306 -11.84 -13.02 17.45
C PRO A 306 -12.01 -14.41 18.07
N THR A 307 -13.23 -14.94 18.15
CA THR A 307 -13.48 -16.28 18.71
C THR A 307 -13.06 -17.39 17.75
N TRP A 308 -12.82 -17.09 16.48
CA TRP A 308 -12.31 -18.05 15.50
C TRP A 308 -10.84 -18.41 15.71
N LEU A 309 -10.11 -17.59 16.48
CA LEU A 309 -8.70 -17.83 16.81
C LEU A 309 -8.55 -18.37 18.22
N LYS A 310 -7.78 -19.44 18.36
CA LYS A 310 -7.53 -20.11 19.66
C LYS A 310 -6.73 -19.26 20.63
N SER A 311 -5.97 -18.32 20.11
CA SER A 311 -5.06 -17.45 20.85
C SER A 311 -5.74 -16.28 21.56
N LEU A 312 -7.01 -15.96 21.24
CA LEU A 312 -7.78 -14.87 21.86
C LEU A 312 -9.02 -15.42 22.55
N LYS A 313 -9.09 -15.26 23.87
CA LYS A 313 -10.20 -15.76 24.69
C LYS A 313 -10.92 -14.60 25.38
N TYR A 314 -11.99 -14.13 24.78
CA TYR A 314 -12.94 -13.23 25.43
C TYR A 314 -13.91 -14.00 26.32
N ALA A 315 -14.41 -13.37 27.40
CA ALA A 315 -15.40 -13.96 28.28
C ALA A 315 -16.74 -14.22 27.57
N ALA A 316 -17.08 -13.35 26.60
CA ALA A 316 -18.19 -13.52 25.67
C ALA A 316 -17.75 -12.95 24.32
N THR A 317 -18.39 -13.41 23.23
CA THR A 317 -18.11 -12.85 21.89
C THR A 317 -18.35 -11.34 21.87
N PRO A 318 -17.43 -10.55 21.31
CA PRO A 318 -17.67 -9.11 21.11
C PRO A 318 -18.76 -8.79 20.08
N ILE A 319 -19.13 -9.74 19.22
CA ILE A 319 -20.03 -9.52 18.07
C ILE A 319 -21.30 -10.41 18.10
N PRO A 320 -22.03 -10.48 19.23
CA PRO A 320 -23.13 -11.45 19.41
C PRO A 320 -24.32 -11.22 18.45
N ARG A 321 -24.55 -9.96 17.99
CA ARG A 321 -25.65 -9.64 17.08
C ARG A 321 -25.34 -10.07 15.66
N THR A 322 -24.11 -9.85 15.21
CA THR A 322 -23.62 -10.32 13.91
C THR A 322 -23.62 -11.85 13.86
N GLU A 323 -23.12 -12.55 14.90
CA GLU A 323 -23.19 -14.01 14.96
C GLU A 323 -24.64 -14.52 14.94
N ALA A 324 -25.56 -13.86 15.64
CA ALA A 324 -26.96 -14.21 15.61
C ALA A 324 -27.62 -13.95 14.24
N LEU A 325 -27.17 -12.93 13.54
CA LEU A 325 -27.60 -12.61 12.18
C LEU A 325 -27.08 -13.62 11.17
N MET A 326 -25.81 -14.02 11.28
CA MET A 326 -25.20 -15.05 10.44
C MET A 326 -25.98 -16.39 10.46
N LYS A 327 -26.59 -16.72 11.58
CA LYS A 327 -27.45 -17.92 11.75
C LYS A 327 -28.85 -17.77 11.11
N LYS A 328 -29.17 -16.64 10.50
CA LYS A 328 -30.53 -16.35 10.00
C LYS A 328 -30.57 -15.93 8.53
N THR A 329 -29.43 -15.68 7.93
CA THR A 329 -29.32 -15.17 6.56
C THR A 329 -28.18 -15.84 5.82
N VAL A 330 -27.80 -15.33 4.64
CA VAL A 330 -26.62 -15.81 3.90
C VAL A 330 -25.37 -15.22 4.53
N SER A 331 -24.43 -16.07 4.89
CA SER A 331 -23.21 -15.64 5.57
C SER A 331 -22.08 -16.67 5.44
N GLY A 332 -20.89 -16.29 5.84
CA GLY A 332 -19.73 -17.18 5.81
C GLY A 332 -18.45 -16.48 6.26
N LYS A 333 -17.33 -17.09 5.89
CA LYS A 333 -15.99 -16.56 6.09
C LYS A 333 -15.44 -16.06 4.76
N MET A 334 -14.97 -14.82 4.73
CA MET A 334 -14.27 -14.25 3.58
C MET A 334 -12.77 -14.40 3.75
N LEU A 335 -12.08 -14.87 2.71
CA LEU A 335 -10.61 -14.94 2.66
C LEU A 335 -10.09 -13.61 2.09
N ALA A 336 -9.59 -12.73 2.95
CA ALA A 336 -9.06 -11.43 2.56
C ALA A 336 -7.74 -11.56 1.77
N PRO A 337 -7.53 -10.77 0.71
CA PRO A 337 -6.30 -10.76 -0.09
C PRO A 337 -5.18 -9.98 0.61
N GLY A 338 -4.85 -10.35 1.82
CA GLY A 338 -3.83 -9.67 2.60
C GLY A 338 -4.06 -9.76 4.11
N TYR A 339 -3.06 -9.29 4.85
CA TYR A 339 -3.04 -9.31 6.29
C TYR A 339 -2.51 -7.99 6.83
N GLY A 340 -3.33 -7.31 7.62
CA GLY A 340 -2.93 -6.12 8.36
C GLY A 340 -2.84 -4.83 7.56
N SER A 341 -3.13 -4.89 6.27
CA SER A 341 -3.22 -3.74 5.37
C SER A 341 -3.89 -4.16 4.06
N GLY A 342 -4.20 -3.18 3.20
CA GLY A 342 -4.75 -3.48 1.88
C GLY A 342 -6.27 -3.41 1.81
N THR A 343 -6.92 -2.63 2.66
CA THR A 343 -8.37 -2.35 2.60
C THR A 343 -8.84 -2.08 1.17
N ALA A 344 -8.11 -1.24 0.42
CA ALA A 344 -8.40 -0.94 -0.98
C ALA A 344 -8.31 -2.15 -1.92
N ASN A 345 -7.54 -3.19 -1.58
CA ASN A 345 -7.47 -4.42 -2.38
C ASN A 345 -8.72 -5.28 -2.18
N VAL A 346 -9.28 -5.29 -0.96
CA VAL A 346 -10.57 -5.96 -0.70
C VAL A 346 -11.70 -5.24 -1.42
N GLU A 347 -11.72 -3.88 -1.37
CA GLU A 347 -12.67 -3.07 -2.17
C GLU A 347 -12.55 -3.38 -3.67
N PHE A 348 -11.31 -3.43 -4.19
CA PHE A 348 -11.03 -3.75 -5.59
C PHE A 348 -11.61 -5.10 -5.99
N GLU A 349 -11.36 -6.15 -5.20
CA GLU A 349 -11.89 -7.49 -5.50
C GLU A 349 -13.42 -7.52 -5.49
N VAL A 350 -14.07 -6.88 -4.51
CA VAL A 350 -15.55 -6.85 -4.44
C VAL A 350 -16.14 -6.07 -5.61
N LEU A 351 -15.62 -4.87 -5.90
CA LEU A 351 -16.21 -3.99 -6.90
C LEU A 351 -15.90 -4.42 -8.34
N THR A 352 -14.83 -5.15 -8.58
CA THR A 352 -14.44 -5.55 -9.94
C THR A 352 -14.63 -7.03 -10.22
N GLY A 353 -14.62 -7.87 -9.20
CA GLY A 353 -14.51 -9.33 -9.35
C GLY A 353 -13.09 -9.80 -9.76
N LEU A 354 -12.08 -8.91 -9.78
CA LEU A 354 -10.70 -9.23 -10.15
C LEU A 354 -9.85 -9.53 -8.93
N SER A 355 -9.26 -10.74 -8.84
CA SER A 355 -8.50 -11.14 -7.66
C SER A 355 -7.06 -10.62 -7.65
N MET A 356 -6.63 -10.05 -6.54
CA MET A 356 -5.25 -9.66 -6.28
C MET A 356 -4.27 -10.83 -6.45
N SER A 357 -4.70 -12.04 -6.12
CA SER A 357 -3.86 -13.24 -6.21
C SER A 357 -3.44 -13.60 -7.64
N GLN A 358 -4.10 -13.05 -8.64
CA GLN A 358 -3.83 -13.29 -10.07
C GLN A 358 -3.07 -12.14 -10.73
N LEU A 359 -2.89 -11.03 -10.03
CA LEU A 359 -2.00 -9.94 -10.44
C LEU A 359 -0.53 -10.28 -10.18
N GLU A 360 0.36 -9.52 -10.80
CA GLU A 360 1.79 -9.64 -10.50
C GLU A 360 2.06 -9.25 -9.04
N PRO A 361 3.00 -9.94 -8.39
CA PRO A 361 3.24 -9.80 -6.96
C PRO A 361 3.66 -8.42 -6.49
N GLN A 362 4.12 -7.59 -7.41
CA GLN A 362 4.52 -6.23 -7.16
C GLN A 362 3.34 -5.25 -7.14
N VAL A 363 2.14 -5.68 -7.55
CA VAL A 363 0.90 -4.92 -7.36
C VAL A 363 0.47 -5.06 -5.91
N SER A 364 0.95 -4.18 -5.08
CA SER A 364 0.62 -4.16 -3.66
C SER A 364 -0.69 -3.41 -3.35
N VAL A 365 -1.04 -2.42 -4.20
CA VAL A 365 -2.27 -1.62 -4.11
C VAL A 365 -2.85 -1.42 -5.50
N ALA A 366 -3.86 -2.22 -5.87
CA ALA A 366 -4.46 -2.17 -7.21
C ALA A 366 -5.08 -0.80 -7.54
N TYR A 367 -5.63 -0.11 -6.56
CA TYR A 367 -6.20 1.23 -6.74
C TYR A 367 -5.17 2.22 -7.29
N GLU A 368 -3.97 2.26 -6.71
CA GLU A 368 -2.91 3.20 -7.06
C GLU A 368 -2.11 2.76 -8.29
N GLN A 369 -1.84 1.44 -8.40
CA GLN A 369 -0.92 0.90 -9.40
C GLN A 369 -1.62 0.44 -10.69
N LEU A 370 -2.95 0.28 -10.66
CA LEU A 370 -3.73 -0.16 -11.81
C LEU A 370 -4.91 0.79 -12.10
N VAL A 371 -5.91 0.87 -11.22
CA VAL A 371 -7.20 1.52 -11.51
C VAL A 371 -7.02 3.02 -11.78
N SER A 372 -6.26 3.74 -10.96
CA SER A 372 -6.04 5.18 -11.09
C SER A 372 -5.35 5.60 -12.40
N GLN A 373 -4.74 4.64 -13.11
CA GLN A 373 -4.10 4.87 -14.41
C GLN A 373 -5.12 4.89 -15.58
N HIS A 374 -6.38 4.53 -15.32
CA HIS A 374 -7.43 4.42 -16.31
C HIS A 374 -8.50 5.52 -16.13
N LYS A 375 -9.08 5.99 -17.24
CA LYS A 375 -10.22 6.92 -17.21
C LYS A 375 -11.51 6.22 -16.79
N THR A 376 -11.69 4.98 -17.21
CA THR A 376 -12.79 4.08 -16.86
C THR A 376 -12.21 2.71 -16.53
N PHE A 377 -12.83 1.97 -15.61
CA PHE A 377 -12.38 0.63 -15.25
C PHE A 377 -13.61 -0.27 -15.01
N PRO A 378 -13.66 -1.49 -15.59
CA PRO A 378 -14.78 -2.41 -15.43
C PRO A 378 -15.08 -2.69 -13.96
N SER A 379 -16.33 -2.48 -13.55
CA SER A 379 -16.75 -2.66 -12.15
C SER A 379 -18.24 -2.94 -12.03
N ALA A 380 -18.67 -3.42 -10.89
CA ALA A 380 -20.07 -3.62 -10.53
C ALA A 380 -20.89 -2.31 -10.59
N VAL A 381 -20.25 -1.16 -10.46
CA VAL A 381 -20.91 0.15 -10.49
C VAL A 381 -21.66 0.34 -11.81
N GLN A 382 -21.08 -0.10 -12.94
CA GLN A 382 -21.74 -0.02 -14.24
C GLN A 382 -23.02 -0.88 -14.28
N TYR A 383 -22.97 -2.09 -13.71
CA TYR A 383 -24.17 -2.93 -13.61
C TYR A 383 -25.32 -2.20 -12.89
N PHE A 384 -25.05 -1.55 -11.76
CA PHE A 384 -26.07 -0.80 -11.02
C PHE A 384 -26.53 0.46 -11.74
N LEU A 385 -25.65 1.17 -12.44
CA LEU A 385 -26.04 2.29 -13.31
C LEU A 385 -27.02 1.86 -14.41
N ASP A 386 -26.74 0.75 -15.07
CA ASP A 386 -27.57 0.21 -16.15
C ASP A 386 -28.96 -0.26 -15.63
N HIS A 387 -29.07 -0.53 -14.30
CA HIS A 387 -30.32 -0.86 -13.61
C HIS A 387 -30.95 0.34 -12.86
N GLY A 388 -30.56 1.56 -13.22
CA GLY A 388 -31.19 2.80 -12.76
C GLY A 388 -30.83 3.24 -11.35
N HIS A 389 -29.76 2.70 -10.75
CA HIS A 389 -29.27 3.15 -9.45
C HIS A 389 -28.41 4.39 -9.55
N THR A 390 -28.44 5.22 -8.51
CA THR A 390 -27.45 6.28 -8.30
C THR A 390 -26.28 5.74 -7.46
N PRO A 391 -25.07 5.62 -8.01
CA PRO A 391 -23.95 5.06 -7.27
C PRO A 391 -23.24 6.11 -6.42
N VAL A 392 -23.15 5.86 -5.10
CA VAL A 392 -22.52 6.74 -4.11
C VAL A 392 -21.45 5.97 -3.33
N ALA A 393 -20.22 6.49 -3.28
CA ALA A 393 -19.16 5.98 -2.42
C ALA A 393 -19.06 6.84 -1.15
N ILE A 394 -18.85 6.22 0.02
CA ILE A 394 -18.73 6.91 1.31
C ILE A 394 -17.49 6.39 2.04
N HIS A 395 -16.63 7.31 2.51
CA HIS A 395 -15.49 6.96 3.35
C HIS A 395 -15.21 8.07 4.38
N PRO A 396 -15.47 7.83 5.68
CA PRO A 396 -15.35 8.81 6.77
C PRO A 396 -13.89 9.13 7.11
N PHE A 397 -13.08 9.35 6.09
CA PHE A 397 -11.66 9.68 6.23
C PHE A 397 -11.16 10.60 5.11
N SER A 398 -9.83 10.77 5.00
CA SER A 398 -9.22 11.59 3.96
C SER A 398 -9.53 11.05 2.56
N PRO A 399 -10.05 11.89 1.65
CA PRO A 399 -10.37 11.46 0.29
C PRO A 399 -9.15 11.03 -0.53
N ARG A 400 -7.95 11.46 -0.11
CA ARG A 400 -6.72 11.22 -0.88
C ARG A 400 -6.13 9.83 -0.68
N MET A 401 -6.56 9.11 0.36
CA MET A 401 -6.06 7.77 0.64
C MET A 401 -6.41 6.81 -0.51
N TYR A 402 -5.41 6.08 -1.01
CA TYR A 402 -5.52 5.13 -2.13
C TYR A 402 -6.01 5.75 -3.45
N ALA A 403 -5.76 7.05 -3.67
CA ALA A 403 -6.22 7.77 -4.86
C ALA A 403 -7.76 7.64 -5.11
N ARG A 404 -8.57 7.43 -4.06
CA ARG A 404 -10.01 7.15 -4.16
C ARG A 404 -10.79 8.07 -5.08
N PRO A 405 -10.58 9.41 -5.13
CA PRO A 405 -11.33 10.26 -6.05
C PRO A 405 -11.16 9.87 -7.52
N ALA A 406 -9.94 9.51 -7.93
CA ALA A 406 -9.67 9.07 -9.30
C ALA A 406 -10.21 7.65 -9.55
N VAL A 407 -10.05 6.77 -8.57
CA VAL A 407 -10.49 5.36 -8.62
C VAL A 407 -12.01 5.26 -8.69
N TYR A 408 -12.74 5.92 -7.79
CA TYR A 408 -14.21 5.87 -7.78
C TYR A 408 -14.80 6.53 -9.03
N LYS A 409 -14.16 7.59 -9.55
CA LYS A 409 -14.53 8.15 -10.84
C LYS A 409 -14.31 7.14 -11.98
N ALA A 410 -13.19 6.40 -11.97
CA ALA A 410 -12.91 5.38 -12.98
C ALA A 410 -13.89 4.20 -12.90
N PHE A 411 -14.38 3.84 -11.72
CA PHE A 411 -15.43 2.84 -11.52
C PHE A 411 -16.83 3.31 -11.94
N GLY A 412 -17.08 4.62 -12.06
CA GLY A 412 -18.36 5.18 -12.45
C GLY A 412 -19.23 5.66 -11.30
N PHE A 413 -18.70 5.85 -10.10
CA PHE A 413 -19.44 6.50 -9.02
C PHE A 413 -19.76 7.95 -9.36
N ASP A 414 -21.03 8.36 -9.19
CA ASP A 414 -21.47 9.74 -9.40
C ASP A 414 -20.95 10.66 -8.31
N ARG A 415 -20.89 10.15 -7.08
CA ARG A 415 -20.53 10.93 -5.91
C ARG A 415 -19.59 10.15 -4.98
N PHE A 416 -18.58 10.84 -4.46
CA PHE A 416 -17.74 10.35 -3.37
C PHE A 416 -17.85 11.30 -2.17
N ILE A 417 -18.34 10.79 -1.04
CA ILE A 417 -18.53 11.51 0.22
C ILE A 417 -17.40 11.11 1.16
N SER A 418 -16.50 12.04 1.42
CA SER A 418 -15.44 11.88 2.41
C SER A 418 -15.83 12.54 3.73
N LYS A 419 -14.97 12.43 4.75
CA LYS A 419 -15.19 13.05 6.08
C LYS A 419 -15.60 14.52 6.02
N ASP A 420 -15.14 15.26 5.01
CA ASP A 420 -15.37 16.70 4.90
C ASP A 420 -16.76 17.04 4.31
N GLN A 421 -17.45 16.07 3.73
CA GLN A 421 -18.79 16.20 3.15
C GLN A 421 -19.89 15.47 3.96
N MET A 422 -19.51 14.64 4.94
CA MET A 422 -20.47 13.95 5.82
C MET A 422 -21.22 14.95 6.69
N GLN A 423 -22.51 14.66 6.94
CA GLN A 423 -23.34 15.49 7.82
C GLN A 423 -23.01 15.30 9.30
N ASP A 424 -22.62 14.10 9.70
CA ASP A 424 -22.24 13.76 11.07
C ASP A 424 -20.84 13.13 11.09
N THR A 425 -20.01 13.64 11.98
CA THR A 425 -18.62 13.23 12.14
C THR A 425 -18.26 12.90 13.59
N ARG A 426 -19.21 12.33 14.34
CA ARG A 426 -18.98 11.87 15.71
C ARG A 426 -17.89 10.82 15.77
N HIS A 427 -17.19 10.77 16.89
CA HIS A 427 -16.10 9.80 17.11
C HIS A 427 -16.44 8.72 18.15
N GLY A 428 -17.61 8.77 18.77
CA GLY A 428 -18.10 7.76 19.72
C GLY A 428 -17.12 7.39 20.86
N GLY A 429 -16.16 8.25 21.15
CA GLY A 429 -15.04 8.00 22.07
C GLY A 429 -13.80 7.38 21.38
N GLY A 430 -13.88 7.05 20.08
CA GLY A 430 -12.78 6.56 19.27
C GLY A 430 -11.89 7.67 18.71
N ARG A 431 -10.85 7.25 17.97
CA ARG A 431 -9.94 8.17 17.25
C ARG A 431 -10.53 8.65 15.92
N PHE A 432 -11.30 7.82 15.27
CA PHE A 432 -11.88 8.04 13.95
C PHE A 432 -13.38 8.28 14.07
N ILE A 433 -14.01 8.76 13.00
CA ILE A 433 -15.46 8.86 12.89
C ILE A 433 -16.06 7.48 13.15
N ASP A 434 -17.12 7.43 13.98
CA ASP A 434 -17.76 6.19 14.38
C ASP A 434 -18.60 5.59 13.25
N ASP A 435 -18.85 4.28 13.35
CA ASP A 435 -19.61 3.56 12.33
C ASP A 435 -21.09 3.98 12.33
N GLN A 436 -21.63 4.45 13.47
CA GLN A 436 -22.99 4.99 13.51
C GLN A 436 -23.14 6.21 12.60
N SER A 437 -22.18 7.16 12.65
CA SER A 437 -22.17 8.33 11.76
C SER A 437 -22.06 7.94 10.28
N ALA A 438 -21.24 6.90 10.00
CA ALA A 438 -21.09 6.38 8.64
C ALA A 438 -22.39 5.70 8.15
N PHE A 439 -23.08 4.96 8.99
CA PHE A 439 -24.38 4.35 8.68
C PHE A 439 -25.51 5.40 8.55
N ASP A 440 -25.48 6.44 9.38
CA ASP A 440 -26.44 7.56 9.29
C ASP A 440 -26.27 8.29 7.94
N GLU A 441 -25.04 8.44 7.43
CA GLU A 441 -24.79 9.00 6.10
C GLU A 441 -25.36 8.11 4.98
N VAL A 442 -25.26 6.78 5.06
CA VAL A 442 -25.93 5.86 4.13
C VAL A 442 -27.44 6.05 4.15
N LEU A 443 -28.05 6.13 5.35
CA LEU A 443 -29.49 6.37 5.51
C LEU A 443 -29.90 7.72 4.92
N HIS A 444 -29.05 8.73 5.05
CA HIS A 444 -29.27 10.05 4.46
C HIS A 444 -29.27 9.96 2.92
N GLN A 445 -28.28 9.30 2.33
CA GLN A 445 -28.21 9.13 0.88
C GLN A 445 -29.43 8.36 0.33
N ILE A 446 -29.90 7.31 1.00
CA ILE A 446 -31.11 6.59 0.59
C ILE A 446 -32.33 7.51 0.60
N LYS A 447 -32.49 8.39 1.61
CA LYS A 447 -33.63 9.28 1.73
C LYS A 447 -33.61 10.48 0.77
N ASP A 448 -32.42 10.91 0.38
CA ASP A 448 -32.24 12.09 -0.48
C ASP A 448 -32.45 11.80 -1.97
N HIS A 449 -32.42 10.53 -2.36
CA HIS A 449 -32.56 10.12 -3.76
C HIS A 449 -33.97 9.56 -4.02
N GLN A 450 -34.54 9.88 -5.19
CA GLN A 450 -35.81 9.32 -5.65
C GLN A 450 -35.62 7.95 -6.33
N GLN A 451 -34.48 7.72 -6.90
CA GLN A 451 -34.10 6.43 -7.48
C GLN A 451 -33.38 5.58 -6.44
N PRO A 452 -33.39 4.25 -6.58
CA PRO A 452 -32.59 3.36 -5.75
C PRO A 452 -31.11 3.76 -5.80
N VAL A 453 -30.43 3.64 -4.67
CA VAL A 453 -29.00 3.93 -4.59
C VAL A 453 -28.18 2.64 -4.54
N PHE A 454 -27.02 2.66 -5.19
CA PHE A 454 -25.94 1.73 -4.93
C PHE A 454 -24.90 2.42 -4.06
N THR A 455 -24.86 2.10 -2.78
CA THR A 455 -23.91 2.74 -1.85
C THR A 455 -22.78 1.78 -1.51
N HIS A 456 -21.54 2.24 -1.69
CA HIS A 456 -20.33 1.57 -1.21
C HIS A 456 -19.76 2.35 -0.03
N LEU A 457 -19.84 1.76 1.17
CA LEU A 457 -19.31 2.33 2.41
C LEU A 457 -18.04 1.60 2.84
N VAL A 458 -17.01 2.37 3.17
CA VAL A 458 -15.79 1.90 3.85
C VAL A 458 -15.67 2.62 5.18
N THR A 459 -15.78 1.91 6.30
CA THR A 459 -15.76 2.54 7.63
C THR A 459 -14.34 2.79 8.16
N MET A 460 -14.20 3.42 9.34
CA MET A 460 -12.89 3.76 9.92
C MET A 460 -12.80 3.51 11.43
N GLN A 461 -13.91 3.23 12.14
CA GLN A 461 -13.96 3.18 13.60
C GLN A 461 -12.87 2.28 14.22
N ASN A 462 -12.65 1.11 13.64
CA ASN A 462 -11.74 0.09 14.15
C ASN A 462 -10.33 0.15 13.53
N HIS A 463 -9.98 1.24 12.84
CA HIS A 463 -8.64 1.39 12.29
C HIS A 463 -7.60 1.58 13.39
N MET A 464 -6.44 0.94 13.24
CA MET A 464 -5.29 1.11 14.13
C MET A 464 -4.80 2.59 14.16
N PRO A 465 -4.06 3.04 15.20
CA PRO A 465 -3.60 2.29 16.36
C PRO A 465 -4.65 2.21 17.48
N PHE A 466 -4.66 1.10 18.21
CA PHE A 466 -5.48 0.92 19.40
C PHE A 466 -4.74 1.39 20.65
N GLY A 467 -5.46 2.03 21.58
CA GLY A 467 -4.91 2.42 22.87
C GLY A 467 -5.65 3.59 23.52
N GLY A 468 -6.29 3.34 24.67
CA GLY A 468 -6.91 4.37 25.50
C GLY A 468 -8.14 5.09 24.89
N GLN A 469 -8.76 4.51 23.87
CA GLN A 469 -9.91 5.08 23.18
C GLN A 469 -11.20 4.92 23.98
N TYR A 470 -11.39 3.74 24.58
CA TYR A 470 -12.59 3.39 25.32
C TYR A 470 -12.30 3.25 26.80
N THR A 471 -13.22 3.74 27.64
CA THR A 471 -13.12 3.68 29.12
C THR A 471 -13.50 2.31 29.68
N ASP A 472 -14.19 1.49 28.88
CA ASP A 472 -14.74 0.16 29.22
C ASP A 472 -14.25 -0.94 28.27
N PRO A 473 -12.93 -1.19 28.17
CA PRO A 473 -12.38 -2.17 27.24
C PRO A 473 -12.88 -3.59 27.55
N LEU A 474 -12.97 -4.44 26.50
CA LEU A 474 -13.29 -5.86 26.63
C LEU A 474 -11.98 -6.64 26.58
N GLU A 475 -11.31 -6.83 27.72
CA GLU A 475 -9.99 -7.47 27.75
C GLU A 475 -10.11 -9.00 27.64
N PRO A 476 -9.44 -9.64 26.67
CA PRO A 476 -9.36 -11.10 26.61
C PRO A 476 -8.39 -11.63 27.67
N THR A 477 -8.55 -12.92 28.02
CA THR A 477 -7.70 -13.61 28.96
C THR A 477 -6.56 -14.38 28.27
N GLY A 478 -5.52 -14.75 29.04
CA GLY A 478 -4.42 -15.57 28.53
C GLY A 478 -3.34 -14.85 27.75
N LEU A 479 -3.37 -13.51 27.70
CA LEU A 479 -2.41 -12.66 27.01
C LEU A 479 -1.51 -11.87 27.99
N PRO A 480 -0.30 -11.46 27.55
CA PRO A 480 0.49 -10.49 28.30
C PRO A 480 -0.29 -9.18 28.54
N LYS A 481 -0.16 -8.59 29.73
CA LYS A 481 -0.99 -7.46 30.21
C LYS A 481 -1.09 -6.30 29.21
N ASN A 482 0.03 -5.88 28.63
CA ASN A 482 0.02 -4.76 27.66
C ASN A 482 -0.73 -5.12 26.38
N PHE A 483 -0.65 -6.37 25.94
CA PHE A 483 -1.32 -6.88 24.77
C PHE A 483 -2.82 -7.06 25.03
N ALA A 484 -3.20 -7.58 26.20
CA ALA A 484 -4.59 -7.70 26.62
C ALA A 484 -5.32 -6.34 26.63
N LYS A 485 -4.63 -5.27 27.08
CA LYS A 485 -5.18 -3.90 27.03
C LYS A 485 -5.47 -3.42 25.61
N LEU A 486 -4.54 -3.64 24.66
CA LEU A 486 -4.76 -3.28 23.27
C LEU A 486 -5.90 -4.09 22.65
N ALA A 487 -5.91 -5.41 22.89
CA ALA A 487 -6.98 -6.29 22.44
C ALA A 487 -8.33 -5.95 23.08
N GLY A 488 -8.33 -5.45 24.32
CA GLY A 488 -9.52 -4.94 24.99
C GLY A 488 -10.11 -3.71 24.33
N GLN A 489 -9.27 -2.77 23.90
CA GLN A 489 -9.70 -1.59 23.14
C GLN A 489 -10.30 -1.99 21.78
N TYR A 490 -9.63 -2.89 21.06
CA TYR A 490 -10.15 -3.47 19.83
C TYR A 490 -11.48 -4.20 20.03
N GLY A 491 -11.56 -5.09 21.02
CA GLY A 491 -12.78 -5.82 21.36
C GLY A 491 -13.97 -4.89 21.64
N ARG A 492 -13.75 -3.76 22.32
CA ARG A 492 -14.78 -2.76 22.53
C ARG A 492 -15.17 -2.06 21.24
N GLY A 493 -14.21 -1.74 20.36
CA GLY A 493 -14.48 -1.13 19.05
C GLY A 493 -15.42 -1.98 18.20
N ILE A 494 -15.07 -3.25 17.97
CA ILE A 494 -15.92 -4.17 17.18
C ILE A 494 -17.25 -4.46 17.84
N ALA A 495 -17.36 -4.47 19.18
CA ALA A 495 -18.62 -4.62 19.89
C ALA A 495 -19.56 -3.41 19.65
N ARG A 496 -19.02 -2.20 19.50
CA ARG A 496 -19.80 -1.04 19.09
C ARG A 496 -20.26 -1.16 17.65
N THR A 497 -19.39 -1.51 16.72
CA THR A 497 -19.78 -1.80 15.33
C THR A 497 -20.91 -2.82 15.26
N ASP A 498 -20.83 -3.91 16.04
CA ASP A 498 -21.89 -4.94 16.12
C ASP A 498 -23.25 -4.36 16.53
N GLN A 499 -23.25 -3.45 17.50
CA GLN A 499 -24.46 -2.77 17.96
C GLN A 499 -24.98 -1.76 16.92
N GLU A 500 -24.10 -0.95 16.37
CA GLU A 500 -24.39 0.12 15.41
C GLU A 500 -24.91 -0.49 14.09
N PHE A 501 -24.29 -1.58 13.63
CA PHE A 501 -24.76 -2.33 12.46
C PHE A 501 -26.17 -2.92 12.67
N ALA A 502 -26.44 -3.53 13.83
CA ALA A 502 -27.77 -4.02 14.14
C ALA A 502 -28.83 -2.90 14.17
N SER A 503 -28.46 -1.72 14.69
CA SER A 503 -29.32 -0.53 14.71
C SER A 503 -29.57 0.00 13.29
N PHE A 504 -28.54 0.01 12.45
CA PHE A 504 -28.64 0.38 11.03
C PHE A 504 -29.60 -0.54 10.27
N LEU A 505 -29.48 -1.87 10.41
CA LEU A 505 -30.41 -2.82 9.80
C LEU A 505 -31.84 -2.64 10.29
N ALA A 506 -32.02 -2.31 11.58
CA ALA A 506 -33.36 -1.99 12.14
C ALA A 506 -33.92 -0.68 11.58
N ALA A 507 -33.08 0.30 11.25
CA ALA A 507 -33.52 1.54 10.59
C ALA A 507 -33.90 1.28 9.12
N LEU A 508 -33.11 0.49 8.38
CA LEU A 508 -33.44 0.11 6.99
C LEU A 508 -34.79 -0.62 6.86
N LYS A 509 -35.14 -1.46 7.85
CA LYS A 509 -36.46 -2.12 7.87
C LYS A 509 -37.67 -1.17 7.96
N LYS A 510 -37.44 0.07 8.39
CA LYS A 510 -38.50 1.08 8.54
C LYS A 510 -38.63 1.96 7.29
N LEU A 511 -37.70 1.84 6.33
CA LEU A 511 -37.80 2.56 5.07
C LEU A 511 -38.84 1.90 4.15
N PRO A 512 -39.53 2.69 3.34
CA PRO A 512 -40.52 2.17 2.40
C PRO A 512 -39.86 1.35 1.28
N GLU A 513 -38.67 1.74 0.84
CA GLU A 513 -37.91 1.05 -0.21
C GLU A 513 -37.13 -0.12 0.36
N PRO A 514 -37.19 -1.30 -0.28
CA PRO A 514 -36.38 -2.43 0.14
C PRO A 514 -34.89 -2.12 -0.02
N THR A 515 -34.08 -2.67 0.88
CA THR A 515 -32.62 -2.51 0.87
C THR A 515 -31.95 -3.87 1.04
N ALA A 516 -31.01 -4.19 0.15
CA ALA A 516 -30.11 -5.32 0.28
C ALA A 516 -28.74 -4.85 0.79
N VAL A 517 -28.15 -5.58 1.71
CA VAL A 517 -26.88 -5.23 2.36
C VAL A 517 -25.88 -6.38 2.24
N VAL A 518 -24.68 -6.08 1.80
CA VAL A 518 -23.50 -6.95 1.91
C VAL A 518 -22.53 -6.30 2.88
N PHE A 519 -22.27 -6.96 4.01
CA PHE A 519 -21.37 -6.48 5.06
C PHE A 519 -20.22 -7.46 5.25
N TRP A 520 -18.99 -6.97 5.36
CA TRP A 520 -17.81 -7.80 5.62
C TRP A 520 -16.72 -7.02 6.36
N GLY A 521 -15.85 -7.76 7.08
CA GLY A 521 -14.60 -7.21 7.59
C GLY A 521 -13.49 -7.31 6.55
N ASP A 522 -12.55 -6.37 6.51
CA ASP A 522 -11.51 -6.34 5.49
C ASP A 522 -10.31 -7.25 5.78
N HIS A 523 -9.69 -7.13 6.93
CA HIS A 523 -8.53 -7.93 7.37
C HIS A 523 -8.36 -7.91 8.89
N LEU A 524 -7.54 -8.84 9.41
CA LEU A 524 -7.17 -8.83 10.82
C LEU A 524 -6.13 -7.74 11.11
N PRO A 525 -6.31 -6.90 12.14
CA PRO A 525 -5.36 -5.86 12.50
C PRO A 525 -4.08 -6.44 13.15
N PRO A 526 -2.87 -6.19 12.59
CA PRO A 526 -1.62 -6.82 13.03
C PRO A 526 -1.16 -6.37 14.42
N GLN A 527 -1.68 -5.25 14.91
CA GLN A 527 -1.40 -4.80 16.27
C GLN A 527 -2.03 -5.73 17.32
N ILE A 528 -3.13 -6.42 16.96
CA ILE A 528 -3.85 -7.36 17.83
C ILE A 528 -3.48 -8.81 17.51
N TYR A 529 -3.27 -9.12 16.26
CA TYR A 529 -2.94 -10.44 15.75
C TYR A 529 -1.52 -10.42 15.16
N PRO A 530 -0.46 -10.55 15.99
CA PRO A 530 0.91 -10.47 15.50
C PRO A 530 1.26 -11.65 14.59
N GLN A 531 2.20 -11.44 13.66
CA GLN A 531 2.65 -12.46 12.70
C GLN A 531 3.10 -13.79 13.34
N SER A 532 3.50 -13.77 14.62
CA SER A 532 3.84 -15.01 15.33
C SER A 532 2.69 -16.02 15.39
N LEU A 533 1.43 -15.55 15.30
CA LEU A 533 0.24 -16.39 15.32
C LEU A 533 0.07 -17.23 14.05
N PHE A 534 0.68 -16.86 12.92
CA PHE A 534 0.63 -17.69 11.71
C PHE A 534 1.14 -19.12 11.91
N LYS A 535 2.05 -19.33 12.87
CA LYS A 535 2.57 -20.66 13.19
C LYS A 535 1.55 -21.55 13.89
N THR A 536 0.65 -20.96 14.66
CA THR A 536 -0.34 -21.68 15.48
C THR A 536 -1.73 -21.69 14.86
N GLU A 537 -2.12 -20.63 14.18
CA GLU A 537 -3.46 -20.45 13.60
C GLU A 537 -3.52 -20.82 12.12
N GLY A 538 -2.38 -20.79 11.41
CA GLY A 538 -2.31 -21.04 9.97
C GLY A 538 -2.65 -19.82 9.10
N LEU A 539 -2.25 -19.87 7.82
CA LEU A 539 -2.46 -18.76 6.87
C LEU A 539 -3.94 -18.46 6.67
N ARG A 540 -4.75 -19.49 6.43
CA ARG A 540 -6.19 -19.36 6.18
C ARG A 540 -6.90 -18.61 7.30
N ASN A 541 -6.74 -19.05 8.57
CA ASN A 541 -7.44 -18.43 9.70
C ASN A 541 -7.00 -16.97 9.93
N MET A 542 -5.73 -16.66 9.65
CA MET A 542 -5.19 -15.30 9.79
C MET A 542 -5.64 -14.33 8.67
N HIS A 543 -6.26 -14.85 7.61
CA HIS A 543 -6.83 -14.06 6.51
C HIS A 543 -8.38 -14.08 6.49
N GLN A 544 -9.04 -14.76 7.45
CA GLN A 544 -10.50 -14.87 7.46
C GLN A 544 -11.17 -13.75 8.25
N THR A 545 -12.22 -13.16 7.65
CA THR A 545 -13.14 -12.21 8.27
C THR A 545 -14.58 -12.64 8.03
N PRO A 546 -15.56 -12.22 8.86
CA PRO A 546 -16.96 -12.56 8.66
C PRO A 546 -17.58 -11.73 7.53
N PHE A 547 -18.54 -12.32 6.81
CA PHE A 547 -19.43 -11.57 5.94
C PHE A 547 -20.89 -11.99 6.14
N VAL A 548 -21.81 -11.08 5.80
CA VAL A 548 -23.25 -11.25 5.89
C VAL A 548 -23.92 -10.61 4.68
N ILE A 549 -24.89 -11.32 4.07
CA ILE A 549 -25.80 -10.77 3.06
C ILE A 549 -27.21 -10.75 3.67
N TRP A 550 -27.85 -9.59 3.66
CA TRP A 550 -29.14 -9.37 4.29
C TRP A 550 -30.04 -8.50 3.42
N SER A 551 -31.35 -8.64 3.57
CA SER A 551 -32.36 -7.81 2.89
C SER A 551 -33.50 -7.41 3.83
N SER A 552 -33.99 -6.17 3.69
CA SER A 552 -35.18 -5.69 4.42
C SER A 552 -36.46 -6.11 3.73
N GLY A 553 -36.47 -6.30 2.40
CA GLY A 553 -37.66 -6.61 1.60
C GLY A 553 -37.84 -8.11 1.38
N THR A 554 -36.85 -8.79 0.84
CA THR A 554 -36.91 -10.22 0.52
C THR A 554 -36.30 -11.03 1.66
N PRO A 555 -37.07 -11.91 2.34
CA PRO A 555 -36.50 -12.82 3.33
C PRO A 555 -35.51 -13.77 2.66
N LEU A 556 -34.26 -13.70 3.06
CA LEU A 556 -33.21 -14.58 2.55
C LEU A 556 -33.21 -15.91 3.31
N LYS A 557 -33.06 -17.01 2.57
CA LYS A 557 -32.90 -18.32 3.19
C LYS A 557 -31.55 -18.38 3.89
N HIS A 558 -31.54 -18.86 5.13
CA HIS A 558 -30.29 -19.10 5.84
C HIS A 558 -29.42 -20.08 5.04
N THR A 559 -28.20 -19.64 4.73
CA THR A 559 -27.18 -20.42 4.04
C THR A 559 -25.81 -20.06 4.61
N THR A 560 -25.10 -21.04 5.11
CA THR A 560 -23.68 -20.87 5.46
C THR A 560 -22.85 -21.27 4.26
N LEU A 561 -22.21 -20.30 3.64
CA LEU A 561 -21.33 -20.52 2.49
C LEU A 561 -19.94 -21.04 2.93
N PRO A 562 -19.24 -21.81 2.08
CA PRO A 562 -17.84 -22.13 2.30
C PRO A 562 -16.99 -20.85 2.39
N THR A 563 -15.72 -20.98 2.75
CA THR A 563 -14.80 -19.83 2.69
C THR A 563 -14.76 -19.26 1.28
N THR A 564 -15.01 -17.97 1.15
CA THR A 564 -15.24 -17.30 -0.13
C THR A 564 -14.26 -16.13 -0.35
N SER A 565 -13.89 -15.83 -1.59
CA SER A 565 -13.12 -14.63 -1.92
C SER A 565 -14.01 -13.38 -1.92
N PRO A 566 -13.45 -12.17 -1.73
CA PRO A 566 -14.19 -10.93 -1.91
C PRO A 566 -14.84 -10.82 -3.31
N THR A 567 -14.22 -11.37 -4.33
CA THR A 567 -14.73 -11.40 -5.72
C THR A 567 -16.11 -12.06 -5.86
N GLN A 568 -16.51 -12.88 -4.88
CA GLN A 568 -17.75 -13.65 -4.89
C GLN A 568 -18.88 -13.00 -4.08
N LEU A 569 -18.63 -11.90 -3.34
CA LEU A 569 -19.65 -11.32 -2.48
C LEU A 569 -20.86 -10.77 -3.26
N LEU A 570 -20.64 -10.13 -4.41
CA LEU A 570 -21.73 -9.65 -5.27
C LEU A 570 -22.42 -10.78 -6.04
N PRO A 571 -21.72 -11.77 -6.65
CA PRO A 571 -22.36 -12.99 -7.13
C PRO A 571 -23.30 -13.63 -6.11
N HIS A 572 -22.86 -13.81 -4.87
CA HIS A 572 -23.71 -14.38 -3.80
C HIS A 572 -24.89 -13.48 -3.43
N LEU A 573 -24.77 -12.15 -3.55
CA LEU A 573 -25.94 -11.25 -3.40
C LEU A 573 -26.96 -11.51 -4.51
N PHE A 574 -26.53 -11.60 -5.78
CA PHE A 574 -27.44 -11.85 -6.90
C PHE A 574 -28.12 -13.21 -6.77
N ASP A 575 -27.42 -14.25 -6.34
CA ASP A 575 -27.99 -15.56 -6.07
C ASP A 575 -29.02 -15.51 -4.93
N ALA A 576 -28.66 -14.90 -3.81
CA ALA A 576 -29.54 -14.77 -2.66
C ALA A 576 -30.84 -14.01 -2.98
N MET A 577 -30.76 -13.02 -3.87
CA MET A 577 -31.88 -12.21 -4.34
C MET A 577 -32.57 -12.80 -5.59
N ASN A 578 -32.09 -13.94 -6.09
CA ASN A 578 -32.60 -14.62 -7.31
C ASN A 578 -32.63 -13.71 -8.55
N VAL A 579 -31.61 -12.86 -8.71
CA VAL A 579 -31.50 -11.85 -9.78
C VAL A 579 -30.79 -12.43 -11.00
N PRO A 580 -31.29 -12.19 -12.23
CA PRO A 580 -30.56 -12.53 -13.46
C PRO A 580 -29.17 -11.89 -13.51
N ILE A 581 -28.18 -12.64 -13.96
CA ILE A 581 -26.77 -12.21 -13.97
C ILE A 581 -26.22 -12.10 -15.40
N PRO A 582 -25.34 -11.12 -15.67
CA PRO A 582 -24.60 -11.04 -16.92
C PRO A 582 -23.47 -12.09 -16.99
N PRO A 583 -22.87 -12.28 -18.17
CA PRO A 583 -21.83 -13.30 -18.41
C PRO A 583 -20.64 -13.20 -17.45
N TRP A 584 -20.25 -12.00 -17.02
CA TRP A 584 -19.16 -11.81 -16.06
C TRP A 584 -19.44 -12.54 -14.74
N TYR A 585 -20.63 -12.37 -14.20
CA TYR A 585 -21.01 -13.04 -12.95
C TYR A 585 -21.23 -14.54 -13.13
N ALA A 586 -21.64 -15.00 -14.31
CA ALA A 586 -21.71 -16.43 -14.61
C ALA A 586 -20.31 -17.07 -14.65
N LEU A 587 -19.29 -16.34 -15.12
CA LEU A 587 -17.89 -16.79 -15.02
C LEU A 587 -17.44 -16.85 -13.57
N LEU A 588 -17.76 -15.83 -12.75
CA LEU A 588 -17.41 -15.80 -11.33
C LEU A 588 -18.11 -16.95 -10.57
N ASP A 589 -19.41 -17.20 -10.80
CA ASP A 589 -20.13 -18.33 -10.23
C ASP A 589 -19.54 -19.69 -10.63
N THR A 590 -19.15 -19.84 -11.91
CA THR A 590 -18.48 -21.07 -12.37
C THR A 590 -17.12 -21.25 -11.67
N LEU A 591 -16.40 -20.16 -11.42
CA LEU A 591 -15.16 -20.20 -10.67
C LEU A 591 -15.41 -20.55 -9.20
N ASP A 592 -16.42 -19.97 -8.57
CA ASP A 592 -16.81 -20.20 -7.18
C ASP A 592 -17.12 -21.67 -6.90
N GLN A 593 -17.86 -22.33 -7.79
CA GLN A 593 -18.16 -23.75 -7.67
C GLN A 593 -16.92 -24.64 -7.63
N GLN A 594 -15.80 -24.20 -8.20
CA GLN A 594 -14.54 -24.94 -8.27
C GLN A 594 -13.49 -24.42 -7.28
N ILE A 595 -13.43 -23.11 -7.12
CA ILE A 595 -12.44 -22.37 -6.33
C ILE A 595 -13.16 -21.21 -5.64
N PRO A 596 -13.95 -21.47 -4.59
CA PRO A 596 -14.69 -20.41 -3.89
C PRO A 596 -13.78 -19.34 -3.27
N ALA A 597 -12.55 -19.70 -2.91
CA ALA A 597 -11.61 -18.70 -2.41
C ALA A 597 -10.18 -18.95 -2.92
N MET A 598 -9.49 -17.84 -3.17
CA MET A 598 -8.08 -17.86 -3.54
C MET A 598 -7.37 -16.61 -2.99
N ASP A 599 -6.16 -16.82 -2.49
CA ASP A 599 -5.20 -15.78 -2.13
C ASP A 599 -3.82 -16.18 -2.67
N ALA A 600 -2.81 -15.36 -2.52
CA ALA A 600 -1.48 -15.61 -3.05
C ALA A 600 -0.91 -16.98 -2.59
N GLY A 601 -0.99 -17.96 -3.49
CA GLY A 601 -0.52 -19.34 -3.25
C GLY A 601 -1.46 -20.25 -2.45
N LEU A 602 -2.62 -19.77 -2.00
CA LEU A 602 -3.65 -20.51 -1.29
C LEU A 602 -4.91 -20.62 -2.18
N TYR A 603 -5.43 -21.83 -2.35
CA TYR A 603 -6.70 -22.09 -3.03
C TYR A 603 -7.60 -22.91 -2.11
N ILE A 604 -8.87 -22.56 -2.05
CA ILE A 604 -9.91 -23.34 -1.36
C ILE A 604 -10.76 -23.99 -2.43
N ASN A 605 -10.97 -25.31 -2.34
CA ASN A 605 -11.82 -26.05 -3.27
C ASN A 605 -13.30 -26.04 -2.84
N GLY A 606 -14.18 -26.58 -3.65
CA GLY A 606 -15.63 -26.65 -3.37
C GLY A 606 -16.00 -27.49 -2.14
N GLN A 607 -15.07 -28.24 -1.54
CA GLN A 607 -15.22 -28.97 -0.29
C GLN A 607 -14.72 -28.20 0.93
N ASP A 608 -14.38 -26.91 0.74
CA ASP A 608 -13.81 -26.02 1.75
C ASP A 608 -12.41 -26.49 2.27
N GLU A 609 -11.62 -27.16 1.42
CA GLU A 609 -10.29 -27.66 1.74
C GLU A 609 -9.21 -26.80 1.08
N GLU A 610 -8.07 -26.66 1.78
CA GLU A 610 -6.88 -25.99 1.23
C GLU A 610 -6.19 -26.91 0.21
N VAL A 611 -6.02 -26.42 -1.01
CA VAL A 611 -5.33 -27.14 -2.09
C VAL A 611 -4.23 -26.27 -2.72
N LYS A 612 -3.21 -26.92 -3.28
CA LYS A 612 -2.20 -26.22 -4.07
C LYS A 612 -2.71 -26.06 -5.51
N ARG A 613 -2.19 -25.05 -6.20
CA ARG A 613 -2.52 -24.83 -7.62
C ARG A 613 -2.31 -26.06 -8.50
N ALA A 614 -1.28 -26.86 -8.21
CA ALA A 614 -0.98 -28.08 -8.96
C ALA A 614 -2.05 -29.19 -8.78
N ASP A 615 -2.76 -29.16 -7.64
CA ASP A 615 -3.72 -30.18 -7.24
C ASP A 615 -5.18 -29.82 -7.64
N LEU A 616 -5.37 -28.65 -8.28
CA LEU A 616 -6.68 -28.25 -8.83
C LEU A 616 -7.17 -29.26 -9.87
N THR A 617 -8.47 -29.51 -9.91
CA THR A 617 -9.11 -30.36 -10.92
C THR A 617 -8.93 -29.79 -12.35
N PRO A 618 -9.08 -30.58 -13.41
CA PRO A 618 -9.06 -30.05 -14.78
C PRO A 618 -10.11 -28.95 -15.00
N GLU A 619 -11.31 -29.09 -14.43
CA GLU A 619 -12.41 -28.14 -14.50
C GLU A 619 -12.04 -26.83 -13.80
N ALA A 620 -11.49 -26.91 -12.59
CA ALA A 620 -11.00 -25.75 -11.82
C ALA A 620 -9.89 -25.00 -12.58
N ARG A 621 -8.92 -25.73 -13.16
CA ARG A 621 -7.87 -25.13 -13.99
C ARG A 621 -8.40 -24.43 -15.22
N LYS A 622 -9.43 -25.00 -15.87
CA LYS A 622 -10.07 -24.41 -17.05
C LYS A 622 -10.82 -23.12 -16.67
N ALA A 623 -11.63 -23.16 -15.60
CA ALA A 623 -12.34 -21.97 -15.11
C ALA A 623 -11.35 -20.85 -14.73
N LEU A 624 -10.27 -21.17 -14.02
CA LEU A 624 -9.22 -20.22 -13.66
C LEU A 624 -8.49 -19.67 -14.89
N THR A 625 -8.32 -20.48 -15.96
CA THR A 625 -7.69 -20.01 -17.21
C THR A 625 -8.59 -19.04 -17.94
N ASP A 626 -9.89 -19.34 -18.08
CA ASP A 626 -10.87 -18.45 -18.67
C ASP A 626 -10.96 -17.13 -17.88
N TYR A 627 -11.03 -17.23 -16.54
CA TYR A 627 -11.04 -16.08 -15.64
C TYR A 627 -9.81 -15.20 -15.82
N ARG A 628 -8.59 -15.77 -15.85
CA ARG A 628 -7.35 -15.02 -16.06
C ARG A 628 -7.30 -14.33 -17.41
N MET A 629 -7.87 -14.94 -18.45
CA MET A 629 -7.93 -14.35 -19.79
C MET A 629 -8.80 -13.09 -19.80
N ILE A 630 -10.00 -13.16 -19.20
CA ILE A 630 -10.90 -12.00 -19.09
C ILE A 630 -10.35 -10.95 -18.11
N MET A 631 -9.76 -11.39 -16.99
CA MET A 631 -9.11 -10.49 -16.05
C MET A 631 -7.99 -9.68 -16.70
N TYR A 632 -7.15 -10.31 -17.54
CA TYR A 632 -6.13 -9.62 -18.32
C TYR A 632 -6.77 -8.64 -19.31
N ASP A 633 -7.81 -9.08 -20.04
CA ASP A 633 -8.52 -8.22 -20.99
C ASP A 633 -9.10 -6.95 -20.32
N PHE A 634 -9.66 -7.08 -19.13
CA PHE A 634 -10.24 -5.97 -18.37
C PHE A 634 -9.20 -5.04 -17.75
N SER A 635 -8.08 -5.57 -17.26
CA SER A 635 -7.11 -4.82 -16.48
C SER A 635 -6.06 -4.10 -17.34
N VAL A 636 -5.24 -4.84 -18.08
CA VAL A 636 -4.13 -4.30 -18.89
C VAL A 636 -4.26 -4.59 -20.37
N GLY A 637 -5.25 -5.39 -20.77
CA GLY A 637 -5.52 -5.79 -22.16
C GLY A 637 -6.26 -4.73 -22.97
N LYS A 638 -6.94 -5.17 -24.01
CA LYS A 638 -7.62 -4.31 -24.97
C LYS A 638 -9.13 -4.12 -24.68
N ARG A 639 -9.65 -4.75 -23.64
CA ARG A 639 -11.07 -4.69 -23.22
C ARG A 639 -12.05 -5.12 -24.31
N TYR A 640 -11.67 -6.13 -25.09
CA TYR A 640 -12.47 -6.66 -26.20
C TYR A 640 -13.84 -7.18 -25.75
N SER A 641 -13.91 -7.75 -24.53
CA SER A 641 -15.11 -8.40 -24.00
C SER A 641 -15.88 -7.57 -22.98
N GLU A 642 -15.39 -6.37 -22.58
CA GLU A 642 -15.99 -5.59 -21.50
C GLU A 642 -17.50 -5.42 -21.70
N LYS A 643 -17.92 -4.97 -22.88
CA LYS A 643 -19.32 -4.77 -23.18
C LYS A 643 -20.11 -6.08 -23.12
N THR A 644 -19.69 -7.13 -23.81
CA THR A 644 -20.38 -8.42 -23.88
C THR A 644 -20.48 -9.11 -22.52
N MET A 645 -19.45 -8.96 -21.66
CA MET A 645 -19.42 -9.61 -20.36
C MET A 645 -20.33 -8.92 -19.32
N TYR A 646 -20.66 -7.65 -19.49
CA TYR A 646 -21.58 -6.92 -18.60
C TYR A 646 -22.99 -6.75 -19.17
N GLU A 647 -23.22 -7.00 -20.46
CA GLU A 647 -24.56 -6.99 -21.02
C GLU A 647 -25.38 -8.16 -20.48
N ASN A 648 -26.60 -7.90 -20.02
CA ASN A 648 -27.52 -8.97 -19.65
C ASN A 648 -27.78 -9.87 -20.85
N ALA A 649 -27.69 -11.19 -20.64
CA ALA A 649 -28.13 -12.15 -21.65
C ALA A 649 -29.62 -11.87 -21.98
N PRO A 650 -30.03 -11.86 -23.27
CA PRO A 650 -31.42 -11.65 -23.62
C PRO A 650 -32.28 -12.64 -22.83
N THR A 651 -33.23 -12.10 -22.08
CA THR A 651 -34.30 -12.91 -21.47
C THR A 651 -35.12 -13.50 -22.61
N GLY A 652 -34.95 -14.82 -22.87
CA GLY A 652 -35.69 -15.52 -23.90
C GLY A 652 -37.18 -15.61 -23.62
#